data_fab05452332a9246749a01853ffc8fd4
#
_entry.id   fab05452332a9246749a01853ffc8fd4
#
_cell.length_a   1.000
_cell.length_b   1.000
_cell.length_c   1.000
_cell.angle_alpha   90.00
_cell.angle_beta   90.00
_cell.angle_gamma   90.00
#
_symmetry.space_group_name_H-M   'P 1'
#
loop_
_entity.id
_entity.type
_entity.pdbx_description
1 polymer ?
#
loop_
_entity_poly.entity_id
_entity_poly.type
_entity_poly.pdbx_seq_one_letter_code
_entity_poly.pdbx_strand_id
1 'polypeptide(L)'
;MTLAEAQAFFAAQQADGAGVMVKAIGGGGGRGMRAVLNAADLPEAHARCTSEARAAFGVDGVYVERLMRNARHVEVQVLGDGQAVASLGERECTLQRRFQKLVEIAPSPSLPEALRVQVTQAALRMARAVGYQSLGTFEFLVDERSTTLPFVFIEANPRLQVEHTVTEAVTGLDLVQLQIGIANGQTLADLAVDADRTAAQRGFAVQWRINAETLDAEGQARPSGGRLARFDLPAGPGVRVDTHGYAGLAPSPHYDTLLAKLIVHSSSPRFADALRRSLRALEECRIEGISTNLSLLRATAERPEFATQAVHTRFVEAHLADLLAAASRIDAAHAKAARGMPAPVDADPPQDEDDARVVKAPMPAKLVQFEVDVGDLVPAGAQLGVLEAMKMEHLLHAPFAGRVVALLAAPGDYLVEGQSLLRLEAVDAQAVEAEAEAAHDLDRIRPDLQKVIDRHAPTLDANRAAAVSKRHAQGGRTARANIADLCDLADDPGNFSEYGALAIAAQTRRRTLEDLIANTPADGMVTGIGSINGKHFGPEKSRAVVMAYDYTVLAGTQGMRNHHKTDRMLGIAHQLRLPVVLFAEGGGGRPGDTDMPIVAGLNNHTFSQFAALSGKVPVVGIVHGRCFAGNAALLGCADVIIATEASNIGMSGPAMIEGGGLGSFAPEQIGPSSVQSRNGVIDILVKDEAEAVATAKQYLSYFQGATGEWHCADPRALRHAVPENRLRVYDVRAAMRGVADTGSLLELRAGFGAGIVTALARIEGKPVGLLANNPHHLGGAIDVEAADKAARFMQLCNAHGLPLVALCDTPGFMVGPEIEAQAQVRHVCRMFMVASHLRVPYFALVLRKGYGLGAQAMTAGGFDAPVFTVAWPTGEFGAMGLEGAVRLGFRKELEAAAEGAERDALFKKLVAQQYANGEAIHMAQTLEIDAVIDPADTRAWLVRGLASASVPREPAQAYVDTW
;
A
#
# COMPACT_ATOMS: atom_id res chain seq x y z
N MET A 1 5.10 -8.82 -17.30
CA MET A 1 5.18 -9.49 -18.61
C MET A 1 4.81 -10.95 -18.43
N THR A 2 3.88 -11.46 -19.22
CA THR A 2 3.49 -12.89 -19.23
C THR A 2 4.56 -13.74 -19.92
N LEU A 3 4.54 -15.06 -19.69
CA LEU A 3 5.48 -15.97 -20.35
C LEU A 3 5.38 -15.90 -21.89
N ALA A 4 4.17 -15.77 -22.43
CA ALA A 4 3.96 -15.66 -23.88
C ALA A 4 4.57 -14.38 -24.47
N GLU A 5 4.43 -13.25 -23.78
CA GLU A 5 5.07 -11.98 -24.18
C GLU A 5 6.59 -12.07 -24.08
N ALA A 6 7.11 -12.75 -23.03
CA ALA A 6 8.55 -12.99 -22.86
C ALA A 6 9.11 -13.87 -23.98
N GLN A 7 8.39 -14.92 -24.41
CA GLN A 7 8.75 -15.78 -25.53
C GLN A 7 8.76 -15.02 -26.86
N ALA A 8 7.76 -14.16 -27.10
CA ALA A 8 7.70 -13.32 -28.28
C ALA A 8 8.88 -12.33 -28.33
N PHE A 9 9.19 -11.70 -27.18
CA PHE A 9 10.34 -10.81 -27.07
C PHE A 9 11.67 -11.54 -27.29
N PHE A 10 11.84 -12.74 -26.69
CA PHE A 10 13.02 -13.58 -26.91
C PHE A 10 13.21 -13.92 -28.39
N ALA A 11 12.15 -14.36 -29.06
CA ALA A 11 12.21 -14.70 -30.49
C ALA A 11 12.64 -13.50 -31.34
N ALA A 12 12.16 -12.31 -31.03
CA ALA A 12 12.58 -11.07 -31.70
C ALA A 12 14.08 -10.75 -31.49
N GLN A 13 14.62 -11.03 -30.29
CA GLN A 13 16.03 -10.79 -29.99
C GLN A 13 16.96 -11.88 -30.59
N GLN A 14 16.45 -13.10 -30.79
CA GLN A 14 17.23 -14.21 -31.40
C GLN A 14 17.63 -13.93 -32.86
N ALA A 15 16.86 -13.11 -33.58
CA ALA A 15 17.21 -12.71 -34.94
C ALA A 15 18.59 -12.03 -35.02
N ASP A 16 19.00 -11.35 -33.93
CA ASP A 16 20.32 -10.70 -33.77
C ASP A 16 21.34 -11.55 -33.00
N GLY A 17 21.02 -12.82 -32.68
CA GLY A 17 21.87 -13.70 -31.87
C GLY A 17 21.98 -13.31 -30.41
N ALA A 18 21.13 -12.42 -29.91
CA ALA A 18 21.11 -11.98 -28.54
C ALA A 18 20.23 -12.89 -27.67
N GLY A 19 20.62 -13.10 -26.41
CA GLY A 19 19.75 -13.67 -25.38
C GLY A 19 18.93 -12.59 -24.67
N VAL A 20 18.22 -12.98 -23.63
CA VAL A 20 17.44 -12.06 -22.77
C VAL A 20 17.82 -12.21 -21.31
N MET A 21 17.56 -11.15 -20.53
CA MET A 21 17.62 -11.13 -19.09
C MET A 21 16.20 -11.03 -18.54
N VAL A 22 15.77 -11.99 -17.73
CA VAL A 22 14.51 -11.95 -17.00
C VAL A 22 14.78 -11.30 -15.65
N LYS A 23 14.00 -10.26 -15.27
CA LYS A 23 14.20 -9.49 -14.04
C LYS A 23 12.88 -9.34 -13.27
N ALA A 24 12.95 -9.40 -11.94
CA ALA A 24 11.87 -9.02 -11.05
C ALA A 24 11.65 -7.50 -11.04
N ILE A 25 10.41 -7.01 -11.09
CA ILE A 25 10.09 -5.56 -11.09
C ILE A 25 10.59 -4.89 -9.79
N GLY A 26 10.48 -5.56 -8.65
CA GLY A 26 11.00 -5.09 -7.36
C GLY A 26 12.46 -5.44 -7.11
N GLY A 27 13.16 -6.10 -8.07
CA GLY A 27 14.52 -6.60 -7.90
C GLY A 27 15.58 -5.51 -7.96
N GLY A 28 16.65 -5.69 -7.17
CA GLY A 28 17.83 -4.84 -7.18
C GLY A 28 19.06 -5.58 -6.64
N GLY A 29 20.28 -5.06 -6.93
CA GLY A 29 21.51 -5.65 -6.42
C GLY A 29 21.80 -7.09 -6.90
N GLY A 30 21.32 -7.48 -8.07
CA GLY A 30 21.58 -8.80 -8.67
C GLY A 30 20.62 -9.91 -8.25
N ARG A 31 19.61 -9.64 -7.42
CA ARG A 31 18.60 -10.63 -7.00
C ARG A 31 17.39 -10.64 -7.94
N GLY A 32 16.83 -11.83 -8.18
CA GLY A 32 15.65 -11.98 -9.06
C GLY A 32 15.98 -11.75 -10.53
N MET A 33 17.20 -12.03 -11.00
CA MET A 33 17.63 -11.88 -12.39
C MET A 33 18.20 -13.17 -12.94
N ARG A 34 17.83 -13.52 -14.20
CA ARG A 34 18.37 -14.71 -14.90
C ARG A 34 18.60 -14.43 -16.37
N ALA A 35 19.84 -14.74 -16.82
CA ALA A 35 20.19 -14.68 -18.22
C ALA A 35 19.67 -15.93 -18.93
N VAL A 36 19.00 -15.77 -20.07
CA VAL A 36 18.48 -16.83 -20.90
C VAL A 36 19.07 -16.72 -22.29
N LEU A 37 19.76 -17.80 -22.72
CA LEU A 37 20.41 -17.86 -24.02
C LEU A 37 19.68 -18.77 -25.02
N ASN A 38 18.94 -19.76 -24.52
CA ASN A 38 18.17 -20.69 -25.32
C ASN A 38 16.69 -20.55 -25.00
N ALA A 39 15.84 -20.65 -26.02
CA ALA A 39 14.40 -20.52 -25.85
C ALA A 39 13.80 -21.58 -24.88
N ALA A 40 14.42 -22.76 -24.81
CA ALA A 40 13.98 -23.85 -23.93
C ALA A 40 14.12 -23.51 -22.42
N ASP A 41 15.08 -22.64 -22.06
CA ASP A 41 15.35 -22.28 -20.67
C ASP A 41 14.45 -21.14 -20.16
N LEU A 42 13.75 -20.44 -21.06
CA LEU A 42 12.97 -19.25 -20.73
C LEU A 42 11.78 -19.53 -19.78
N PRO A 43 11.01 -20.62 -19.95
CA PRO A 43 9.88 -20.91 -19.07
C PRO A 43 10.34 -21.13 -17.61
N GLU A 44 11.43 -21.88 -17.42
CA GLU A 44 11.98 -22.15 -16.09
C GLU A 44 12.54 -20.87 -15.46
N ALA A 45 13.32 -20.09 -16.22
CA ALA A 45 13.88 -18.82 -15.75
C ALA A 45 12.78 -17.83 -15.36
N HIS A 46 11.71 -17.74 -16.14
CA HIS A 46 10.55 -16.88 -15.86
C HIS A 46 9.84 -17.30 -14.57
N ALA A 47 9.54 -18.61 -14.42
CA ALA A 47 8.88 -19.15 -13.23
C ALA A 47 9.70 -18.93 -11.96
N ARG A 48 11.02 -19.18 -12.02
CA ARG A 48 11.93 -18.98 -10.87
C ARG A 48 12.05 -17.50 -10.50
N CYS A 49 12.22 -16.59 -11.47
CA CYS A 49 12.27 -15.15 -11.18
C CYS A 49 10.96 -14.65 -10.58
N THR A 50 9.81 -15.13 -11.05
CA THR A 50 8.48 -14.80 -10.48
C THR A 50 8.37 -15.28 -9.03
N SER A 51 8.79 -16.51 -8.74
CA SER A 51 8.78 -17.07 -7.38
C SER A 51 9.69 -16.29 -6.43
N GLU A 52 10.93 -16.01 -6.86
CA GLU A 52 11.88 -15.20 -6.09
C GLU A 52 11.38 -13.75 -5.87
N ALA A 53 10.74 -13.16 -6.89
CA ALA A 53 10.14 -11.83 -6.79
C ALA A 53 9.05 -11.78 -5.72
N ARG A 54 8.17 -12.78 -5.71
CA ARG A 54 7.11 -12.91 -4.71
C ARG A 54 7.68 -13.11 -3.30
N ALA A 55 8.68 -13.98 -3.15
CA ALA A 55 9.27 -14.31 -1.86
C ALA A 55 10.08 -13.14 -1.27
N ALA A 56 10.87 -12.42 -2.10
CA ALA A 56 11.79 -11.38 -1.64
C ALA A 56 11.18 -9.98 -1.59
N PHE A 57 10.22 -9.66 -2.48
CA PHE A 57 9.70 -8.30 -2.68
C PHE A 57 8.18 -8.19 -2.56
N GLY A 58 7.45 -9.31 -2.35
CA GLY A 58 5.99 -9.31 -2.23
C GLY A 58 5.24 -9.02 -3.54
N VAL A 59 5.94 -8.90 -4.67
CA VAL A 59 5.39 -8.60 -6.00
C VAL A 59 5.91 -9.65 -6.98
N ASP A 60 5.03 -10.35 -7.69
CA ASP A 60 5.36 -11.42 -8.63
C ASP A 60 5.57 -10.97 -10.09
N GLY A 61 5.59 -9.66 -10.31
CA GLY A 61 5.83 -9.08 -11.63
C GLY A 61 7.26 -9.25 -12.10
N VAL A 62 7.44 -9.77 -13.32
CA VAL A 62 8.74 -9.83 -14.01
C VAL A 62 8.66 -9.10 -15.34
N TYR A 63 9.81 -8.61 -15.80
CA TYR A 63 9.99 -8.05 -17.13
C TYR A 63 11.24 -8.65 -17.79
N VAL A 64 11.37 -8.48 -19.11
CA VAL A 64 12.44 -9.09 -19.90
C VAL A 64 13.16 -8.01 -20.68
N GLU A 65 14.48 -8.02 -20.61
CA GLU A 65 15.37 -7.10 -21.32
C GLU A 65 16.29 -7.87 -22.28
N ARG A 66 16.83 -7.18 -23.29
CA ARG A 66 17.88 -7.73 -24.15
C ARG A 66 19.14 -7.98 -23.33
N LEU A 67 19.75 -9.17 -23.45
CA LEU A 67 21.00 -9.51 -22.79
C LEU A 67 22.19 -8.93 -23.56
N MET A 68 22.97 -8.08 -22.90
CA MET A 68 24.24 -7.55 -23.43
C MET A 68 25.41 -8.40 -22.90
N ARG A 69 25.95 -9.28 -23.77
CA ARG A 69 26.96 -10.29 -23.34
C ARG A 69 28.35 -9.75 -23.01
N ASN A 70 28.80 -8.77 -23.79
CA ASN A 70 30.17 -8.23 -23.73
C ASN A 70 30.15 -6.74 -23.40
N ALA A 71 29.18 -6.32 -22.57
CA ALA A 71 29.04 -4.92 -22.19
C ALA A 71 30.07 -4.53 -21.13
N ARG A 72 30.44 -3.27 -21.15
CA ARG A 72 31.13 -2.59 -20.05
C ARG A 72 30.13 -1.96 -19.13
N HIS A 73 30.47 -1.87 -17.86
CA HIS A 73 29.65 -1.20 -16.86
C HIS A 73 30.24 0.18 -16.58
N VAL A 74 29.57 1.22 -17.05
CA VAL A 74 29.95 2.63 -16.87
C VAL A 74 28.86 3.34 -16.10
N GLU A 75 29.23 4.11 -15.11
CA GLU A 75 28.28 4.86 -14.28
C GLU A 75 28.67 6.33 -14.20
N VAL A 76 27.67 7.21 -14.10
CA VAL A 76 27.86 8.67 -14.03
C VAL A 76 27.49 9.15 -12.64
N GLN A 77 28.44 9.84 -11.98
CA GLN A 77 28.19 10.52 -10.70
C GLN A 77 27.48 11.85 -10.96
N VAL A 78 26.33 12.02 -10.36
CA VAL A 78 25.50 13.21 -10.47
C VAL A 78 25.33 13.86 -9.10
N LEU A 79 25.33 15.20 -9.08
CA LEU A 79 24.94 16.02 -7.93
C LEU A 79 23.84 16.99 -8.37
N GLY A 80 22.75 17.05 -7.60
CA GLY A 80 21.64 17.98 -7.86
C GLY A 80 21.21 18.72 -6.59
N ASP A 81 20.69 19.93 -6.76
CA ASP A 81 20.12 20.75 -5.67
C ASP A 81 18.59 20.88 -5.76
N GLY A 82 17.95 20.12 -6.65
CA GLY A 82 16.52 20.17 -6.93
C GLY A 82 16.13 21.18 -8.02
N GLN A 83 17.02 22.09 -8.40
CA GLN A 83 16.82 23.09 -9.47
C GLN A 83 17.80 22.87 -10.63
N ALA A 84 19.05 22.60 -10.31
CA ALA A 84 20.12 22.35 -11.24
C ALA A 84 20.81 21.00 -10.95
N VAL A 85 21.49 20.45 -11.96
CA VAL A 85 22.27 19.22 -11.83
C VAL A 85 23.64 19.37 -12.48
N ALA A 86 24.65 18.74 -11.88
CA ALA A 86 26.00 18.66 -12.40
C ALA A 86 26.46 17.21 -12.51
N SER A 87 27.33 16.91 -13.47
CA SER A 87 28.06 15.64 -13.53
C SER A 87 29.44 15.80 -12.88
N LEU A 88 29.77 14.86 -12.01
CA LEU A 88 31.11 14.76 -11.41
C LEU A 88 32.01 13.77 -12.16
N GLY A 89 31.64 13.38 -13.35
CA GLY A 89 32.34 12.45 -14.22
C GLY A 89 31.82 11.00 -14.11
N GLU A 90 32.39 10.15 -14.95
CA GLU A 90 32.03 8.75 -15.02
C GLU A 90 33.07 7.86 -14.36
N ARG A 91 32.64 6.65 -14.01
CA ARG A 91 33.46 5.55 -13.49
C ARG A 91 33.28 4.30 -14.33
N GLU A 92 34.35 3.56 -14.50
CA GLU A 92 34.36 2.21 -15.07
C GLU A 92 34.28 1.18 -13.97
N CYS A 93 33.21 0.39 -13.95
CA CYS A 93 32.93 -0.66 -12.96
C CYS A 93 32.83 -2.05 -13.58
N THR A 94 33.46 -2.26 -14.71
CA THR A 94 33.34 -3.47 -15.54
C THR A 94 33.93 -4.72 -14.87
N LEU A 95 35.01 -4.58 -14.07
CA LEU A 95 35.58 -5.71 -13.37
C LEU A 95 34.78 -6.08 -12.14
N GLN A 96 33.93 -7.06 -12.31
CA GLN A 96 33.04 -7.58 -11.30
C GLN A 96 33.01 -9.11 -11.33
N ARG A 97 32.61 -9.70 -10.24
CA ARG A 97 32.36 -11.13 -10.10
C ARG A 97 30.91 -11.33 -9.68
N ARG A 98 30.12 -12.04 -10.47
CA ARG A 98 28.70 -12.29 -10.20
C ARG A 98 27.97 -11.02 -9.75
N PHE A 99 28.16 -9.92 -10.51
CA PHE A 99 27.60 -8.58 -10.28
C PHE A 99 28.16 -7.83 -9.05
N GLN A 100 29.17 -8.37 -8.37
CA GLN A 100 29.92 -7.66 -7.32
C GLN A 100 31.15 -6.98 -7.89
N LYS A 101 31.21 -5.65 -7.77
CA LYS A 101 32.34 -4.83 -8.25
C LYS A 101 33.60 -5.20 -7.45
N LEU A 102 34.74 -5.40 -8.14
CA LEU A 102 36.03 -5.69 -7.55
C LEU A 102 37.03 -4.56 -7.77
N VAL A 103 36.95 -3.90 -8.92
CA VAL A 103 37.83 -2.80 -9.32
C VAL A 103 37.03 -1.71 -10.00
N GLU A 104 37.22 -0.48 -9.57
CA GLU A 104 36.60 0.71 -10.16
C GLU A 104 37.66 1.73 -10.60
N ILE A 105 37.40 2.39 -11.73
CA ILE A 105 38.36 3.32 -12.33
C ILE A 105 37.65 4.63 -12.68
N ALA A 106 38.28 5.76 -12.42
CA ALA A 106 37.81 7.07 -12.90
C ALA A 106 38.95 7.87 -13.53
N PRO A 107 38.71 8.57 -14.66
CA PRO A 107 37.68 8.29 -15.62
C PRO A 107 37.84 6.93 -16.30
N SER A 108 36.82 6.48 -17.07
CA SER A 108 36.98 5.27 -17.89
C SER A 108 38.08 5.41 -18.92
N PRO A 109 39.12 4.55 -18.90
CA PRO A 109 40.37 4.81 -19.66
C PRO A 109 40.21 4.71 -21.17
N SER A 110 39.27 3.89 -21.67
CA SER A 110 39.12 3.60 -23.09
C SER A 110 37.75 3.95 -23.66
N LEU A 111 36.90 4.61 -22.87
CA LEU A 111 35.59 5.03 -23.37
C LEU A 111 35.74 6.13 -24.41
N PRO A 112 35.25 5.94 -25.67
CA PRO A 112 35.32 6.98 -26.70
C PRO A 112 34.67 8.28 -26.25
N GLU A 113 35.29 9.44 -26.54
CA GLU A 113 34.80 10.73 -26.06
C GLU A 113 33.36 11.03 -26.49
N ALA A 114 33.00 10.70 -27.73
CA ALA A 114 31.63 10.89 -28.22
C ALA A 114 30.61 10.09 -27.41
N LEU A 115 30.95 8.87 -26.95
CA LEU A 115 30.10 8.00 -26.16
C LEU A 115 30.04 8.45 -24.70
N ARG A 116 31.20 8.91 -24.16
CA ARG A 116 31.29 9.54 -22.83
C ARG A 116 30.31 10.71 -22.72
N VAL A 117 30.31 11.60 -23.70
CA VAL A 117 29.39 12.75 -23.76
C VAL A 117 27.94 12.27 -23.82
N GLN A 118 27.62 11.28 -24.65
CA GLN A 118 26.24 10.78 -24.79
C GLN A 118 25.71 10.14 -23.47
N VAL A 119 26.51 9.31 -22.81
CA VAL A 119 26.17 8.67 -21.54
C VAL A 119 25.99 9.71 -20.44
N THR A 120 26.91 10.67 -20.32
CA THR A 120 26.83 11.76 -19.34
C THR A 120 25.59 12.61 -19.57
N GLN A 121 25.31 12.98 -20.82
CA GLN A 121 24.11 13.77 -21.16
C GLN A 121 22.82 12.97 -20.90
N ALA A 122 22.81 11.67 -21.10
CA ALA A 122 21.66 10.84 -20.75
C ALA A 122 21.38 10.87 -19.23
N ALA A 123 22.43 10.72 -18.41
CA ALA A 123 22.31 10.82 -16.95
C ALA A 123 21.79 12.18 -16.51
N LEU A 124 22.36 13.28 -17.06
CA LEU A 124 21.93 14.64 -16.73
C LEU A 124 20.48 14.91 -17.17
N ARG A 125 20.05 14.44 -18.34
CA ARG A 125 18.64 14.57 -18.78
C ARG A 125 17.69 13.85 -17.83
N MET A 126 18.00 12.64 -17.42
CA MET A 126 17.17 11.88 -16.48
C MET A 126 17.12 12.58 -15.11
N ALA A 127 18.24 13.05 -14.60
CA ALA A 127 18.31 13.76 -13.33
C ALA A 127 17.51 15.06 -13.34
N ARG A 128 17.59 15.85 -14.43
CA ARG A 128 16.78 17.07 -14.61
C ARG A 128 15.28 16.77 -14.66
N ALA A 129 14.89 15.71 -15.37
CA ALA A 129 13.49 15.35 -15.55
C ALA A 129 12.76 15.04 -14.23
N VAL A 130 13.51 14.64 -13.20
CA VAL A 130 12.96 14.32 -11.87
C VAL A 130 13.29 15.37 -10.80
N GLY A 131 13.88 16.50 -11.17
CA GLY A 131 14.32 17.53 -10.22
C GLY A 131 15.28 16.96 -9.17
N TYR A 132 16.31 16.23 -9.60
CA TYR A 132 17.16 15.43 -8.71
C TYR A 132 17.82 16.27 -7.62
N GLN A 133 17.75 15.81 -6.38
CA GLN A 133 18.39 16.44 -5.22
C GLN A 133 19.33 15.47 -4.51
N SER A 134 20.51 15.92 -4.09
CA SER A 134 21.59 15.16 -3.43
C SER A 134 22.51 14.45 -4.42
N LEU A 135 23.37 13.55 -3.91
CA LEU A 135 24.25 12.70 -4.71
C LEU A 135 23.49 11.51 -5.28
N GLY A 136 23.81 11.15 -6.51
CA GLY A 136 23.29 9.92 -7.12
C GLY A 136 24.22 9.39 -8.21
N THR A 137 24.04 8.14 -8.54
CA THR A 137 24.79 7.44 -9.59
C THR A 137 23.81 6.82 -10.58
N PHE A 138 24.03 7.08 -11.86
CA PHE A 138 23.26 6.53 -12.97
C PHE A 138 24.12 5.50 -13.69
N GLU A 139 23.68 4.24 -13.71
CA GLU A 139 24.45 3.10 -14.22
C GLU A 139 24.02 2.71 -15.62
N PHE A 140 24.99 2.38 -16.48
CA PHE A 140 24.80 2.03 -17.87
C PHE A 140 25.62 0.81 -18.27
N LEU A 141 25.06 -0.02 -19.16
CA LEU A 141 25.82 -0.99 -19.92
C LEU A 141 26.19 -0.36 -21.28
N VAL A 142 27.45 -0.46 -21.63
CA VAL A 142 28.02 0.12 -22.85
C VAL A 142 28.56 -1.01 -23.72
N ASP A 143 28.12 -1.07 -25.00
CA ASP A 143 28.68 -1.94 -26.02
C ASP A 143 29.17 -1.11 -27.22
N GLU A 144 30.46 -0.82 -27.22
CA GLU A 144 31.13 0.00 -28.27
C GLU A 144 31.05 -0.63 -29.68
N ARG A 145 30.72 -1.92 -29.79
CA ARG A 145 30.58 -2.64 -31.05
C ARG A 145 29.20 -2.48 -31.68
N SER A 146 28.22 -2.02 -30.90
CA SER A 146 26.86 -1.81 -31.36
C SER A 146 26.74 -0.41 -31.98
N THR A 147 26.36 -0.36 -33.25
CA THR A 147 26.08 0.90 -33.95
C THR A 147 24.66 1.39 -33.73
N THR A 148 23.75 0.52 -33.31
CA THR A 148 22.31 0.83 -33.11
C THR A 148 21.96 1.11 -31.65
N LEU A 149 22.65 0.46 -30.71
CA LEU A 149 22.39 0.56 -29.28
C LEU A 149 23.70 0.57 -28.50
N PRO A 150 24.51 1.66 -28.57
CA PRO A 150 25.84 1.68 -27.99
C PRO A 150 25.85 1.71 -26.47
N PHE A 151 24.75 2.09 -25.83
CA PHE A 151 24.58 2.01 -24.37
C PHE A 151 23.10 1.89 -23.98
N VAL A 152 22.85 1.33 -22.80
CA VAL A 152 21.53 1.21 -22.18
C VAL A 152 21.62 1.60 -20.71
N PHE A 153 20.58 2.25 -20.20
CA PHE A 153 20.45 2.56 -18.78
C PHE A 153 20.06 1.29 -18.00
N ILE A 154 20.65 1.08 -16.82
CA ILE A 154 20.34 -0.06 -15.93
C ILE A 154 19.49 0.40 -14.75
N GLU A 155 20.06 1.31 -13.95
CA GLU A 155 19.43 1.80 -12.71
C GLU A 155 20.04 3.13 -12.25
N ALA A 156 19.30 3.82 -11.36
CA ALA A 156 19.82 4.98 -10.64
C ALA A 156 19.88 4.64 -9.14
N ASN A 157 21.04 4.91 -8.54
CA ASN A 157 21.26 4.72 -7.11
C ASN A 157 21.26 6.08 -6.40
N PRO A 158 20.16 6.46 -5.69
CA PRO A 158 20.02 7.78 -5.06
C PRO A 158 20.73 7.83 -3.69
N ARG A 159 22.01 7.51 -3.68
CA ARG A 159 22.85 7.45 -2.48
C ARG A 159 24.33 7.53 -2.83
N LEU A 160 25.15 7.79 -1.83
CA LEU A 160 26.60 7.61 -1.94
C LEU A 160 26.93 6.14 -2.22
N GLN A 161 27.88 5.88 -3.12
CA GLN A 161 28.37 4.54 -3.44
C GLN A 161 29.76 4.27 -2.87
N VAL A 162 30.15 2.98 -2.76
CA VAL A 162 31.45 2.54 -2.21
C VAL A 162 32.61 3.13 -3.02
N GLU A 163 32.44 3.24 -4.34
CA GLU A 163 33.40 3.68 -5.32
C GLU A 163 33.50 5.20 -5.53
N HIS A 164 32.79 6.02 -4.73
CA HIS A 164 32.84 7.49 -4.81
C HIS A 164 34.29 8.04 -4.72
N THR A 165 35.16 7.34 -4.03
CA THR A 165 36.54 7.75 -3.74
C THR A 165 37.41 7.91 -4.98
N VAL A 166 37.16 7.17 -6.08
CA VAL A 166 37.92 7.39 -7.33
C VAL A 166 37.48 8.71 -8.02
N THR A 167 36.21 9.09 -7.89
CA THR A 167 35.74 10.40 -8.36
C THR A 167 36.37 11.53 -7.54
N GLU A 168 36.39 11.39 -6.21
CA GLU A 168 37.08 12.35 -5.33
C GLU A 168 38.56 12.52 -5.69
N ALA A 169 39.25 11.40 -5.93
CA ALA A 169 40.69 11.42 -6.26
C ALA A 169 41.00 12.15 -7.57
N VAL A 170 40.16 12.06 -8.60
CA VAL A 170 40.39 12.72 -9.89
C VAL A 170 39.82 14.13 -9.98
N THR A 171 38.79 14.47 -9.20
CA THR A 171 38.15 15.81 -9.20
C THR A 171 38.72 16.72 -8.12
N GLY A 172 39.19 16.17 -7.02
CA GLY A 172 39.59 16.92 -5.83
C GLY A 172 38.42 17.40 -4.99
N LEU A 173 37.20 16.93 -5.27
CA LEU A 173 35.97 17.27 -4.55
C LEU A 173 35.73 16.25 -3.40
N ASP A 174 35.18 16.70 -2.29
CA ASP A 174 34.71 15.84 -1.20
C ASP A 174 33.19 15.62 -1.40
N LEU A 175 32.83 14.44 -1.87
CA LEU A 175 31.42 14.12 -2.20
C LEU A 175 30.53 14.07 -0.96
N VAL A 176 31.05 13.69 0.18
CA VAL A 176 30.30 13.64 1.43
C VAL A 176 29.99 15.07 1.92
N GLN A 177 30.98 15.98 1.85
CA GLN A 177 30.72 17.39 2.19
C GLN A 177 29.72 18.02 1.22
N LEU A 178 29.82 17.75 -0.08
CA LEU A 178 28.84 18.22 -1.07
C LEU A 178 27.43 17.71 -0.74
N GLN A 179 27.28 16.44 -0.38
CA GLN A 179 25.99 15.87 0.02
C GLN A 179 25.40 16.54 1.27
N ILE A 180 26.24 16.79 2.27
CA ILE A 180 25.84 17.51 3.49
C ILE A 180 25.46 18.95 3.16
N GLY A 181 26.22 19.63 2.30
CA GLY A 181 25.92 20.98 1.84
C GLY A 181 24.54 21.09 1.20
N ILE A 182 24.22 20.19 0.26
CA ILE A 182 22.88 20.14 -0.37
C ILE A 182 21.79 19.86 0.67
N ALA A 183 22.02 18.94 1.61
CA ALA A 183 21.07 18.64 2.67
C ALA A 183 20.81 19.84 3.60
N ASN A 184 21.80 20.71 3.75
CA ASN A 184 21.71 21.98 4.49
C ASN A 184 21.08 23.12 3.66
N GLY A 185 20.63 22.85 2.43
CA GLY A 185 19.95 23.82 1.57
C GLY A 185 20.90 24.69 0.73
N GLN A 186 22.21 24.36 0.65
CA GLN A 186 23.14 25.04 -0.25
C GLN A 186 22.85 24.63 -1.71
N THR A 187 23.00 25.58 -2.63
CA THR A 187 22.89 25.34 -4.07
C THR A 187 24.21 24.84 -4.64
N LEU A 188 24.18 24.31 -5.88
CA LEU A 188 25.41 23.96 -6.58
C LEU A 188 26.37 25.16 -6.71
N ALA A 189 25.83 26.36 -6.91
CA ALA A 189 26.61 27.62 -6.99
C ALA A 189 27.31 27.96 -5.66
N ASP A 190 26.61 27.78 -4.51
CA ASP A 190 27.19 27.97 -3.18
C ASP A 190 28.33 26.99 -2.89
N LEU A 191 28.24 25.77 -3.47
CA LEU A 191 29.24 24.73 -3.37
C LEU A 191 30.34 24.82 -4.43
N ALA A 192 30.35 25.86 -5.27
CA ALA A 192 31.29 26.09 -6.37
C ALA A 192 31.33 24.93 -7.40
N VAL A 193 30.18 24.26 -7.61
CA VAL A 193 30.01 23.20 -8.60
C VAL A 193 29.25 23.75 -9.80
N ASP A 194 29.88 23.72 -10.98
CA ASP A 194 29.27 24.22 -12.22
C ASP A 194 28.08 23.33 -12.62
N ALA A 195 26.88 23.92 -12.64
CA ALA A 195 25.70 23.29 -13.19
C ALA A 195 25.85 23.02 -14.69
N ASP A 196 25.27 21.90 -15.14
CA ASP A 196 25.27 21.49 -16.56
C ASP A 196 26.65 21.15 -17.16
N ARG A 197 27.70 21.19 -16.36
CA ARG A 197 29.05 20.80 -16.73
C ARG A 197 29.53 19.57 -15.99
N THR A 198 30.47 18.84 -16.59
CA THR A 198 31.22 17.78 -15.92
C THR A 198 32.40 18.39 -15.17
N ALA A 199 32.57 17.98 -13.91
CA ALA A 199 33.72 18.40 -13.10
C ALA A 199 35.03 18.02 -13.77
N ALA A 200 36.02 18.93 -13.72
CA ALA A 200 37.34 18.69 -14.30
C ALA A 200 38.03 17.49 -13.59
N GLN A 201 38.50 16.53 -14.37
CA GLN A 201 39.19 15.33 -13.88
C GLN A 201 40.68 15.42 -14.19
N ARG A 202 41.54 15.00 -13.26
CA ARG A 202 43.02 15.01 -13.43
C ARG A 202 43.56 13.61 -13.32
N GLY A 203 44.04 13.07 -14.44
CA GLY A 203 44.70 11.75 -14.49
C GLY A 203 43.70 10.61 -14.31
N PHE A 204 44.14 9.52 -13.65
CA PHE A 204 43.35 8.34 -13.41
C PHE A 204 43.46 7.88 -11.96
N ALA A 205 42.33 7.43 -11.39
CA ALA A 205 42.28 6.75 -10.11
C ALA A 205 41.72 5.33 -10.27
N VAL A 206 42.29 4.39 -9.53
CA VAL A 206 41.84 2.99 -9.49
C VAL A 206 41.58 2.61 -8.04
N GLN A 207 40.38 2.12 -7.75
CA GLN A 207 40.04 1.53 -6.45
C GLN A 207 40.07 0.00 -6.55
N TRP A 208 40.69 -0.62 -5.58
CA TRP A 208 40.80 -2.06 -5.41
C TRP A 208 40.06 -2.45 -4.12
N ARG A 209 39.05 -3.34 -4.22
CA ARG A 209 38.30 -3.82 -3.05
C ARG A 209 39.04 -5.04 -2.45
N ILE A 210 39.69 -4.86 -1.32
CA ILE A 210 40.31 -5.94 -0.56
C ILE A 210 39.28 -6.55 0.37
N ASN A 211 38.87 -7.78 0.06
CA ASN A 211 37.85 -8.52 0.78
C ASN A 211 38.45 -9.67 1.60
N ALA A 212 37.92 -9.91 2.81
CA ALA A 212 38.23 -11.06 3.65
C ALA A 212 37.45 -12.29 3.15
N GLU A 213 37.94 -12.92 2.07
CA GLU A 213 37.25 -14.03 1.41
C GLU A 213 38.22 -14.97 0.70
N THR A 214 37.78 -16.23 0.53
CA THR A 214 38.39 -17.23 -0.35
C THR A 214 37.46 -17.53 -1.52
N LEU A 215 38.01 -17.98 -2.66
CA LEU A 215 37.21 -18.42 -3.81
C LEU A 215 37.41 -19.92 -4.00
N ASP A 216 36.25 -20.61 -4.25
CA ASP A 216 36.31 -22.00 -4.71
C ASP A 216 36.56 -22.07 -6.24
N ALA A 217 36.66 -23.30 -6.76
CA ALA A 217 36.92 -23.54 -8.19
C ALA A 217 35.83 -23.01 -9.12
N GLU A 218 34.61 -22.90 -8.63
CA GLU A 218 33.42 -22.36 -9.31
C GLU A 218 33.29 -20.83 -9.18
N GLY A 219 34.24 -20.16 -8.48
CA GLY A 219 34.28 -18.72 -8.27
C GLY A 219 33.29 -18.23 -7.22
N GLN A 220 32.77 -19.10 -6.35
CA GLN A 220 31.99 -18.68 -5.22
C GLN A 220 32.88 -18.12 -4.12
N ALA A 221 32.50 -16.95 -3.58
CA ALA A 221 33.20 -16.40 -2.43
C ALA A 221 32.71 -17.06 -1.15
N ARG A 222 33.64 -17.40 -0.29
CA ARG A 222 33.41 -17.78 1.09
C ARG A 222 34.10 -16.79 2.00
N PRO A 223 33.42 -16.19 2.98
CA PRO A 223 34.04 -15.32 3.96
C PRO A 223 35.19 -16.04 4.66
N SER A 224 36.28 -15.33 4.86
CA SER A 224 37.43 -15.81 5.64
C SER A 224 37.29 -15.25 7.06
N GLY A 225 37.39 -16.15 8.05
CA GLY A 225 37.45 -15.82 9.46
C GLY A 225 38.87 -15.91 10.01
N GLY A 226 39.02 -15.56 11.29
CA GLY A 226 40.29 -15.54 11.99
C GLY A 226 40.60 -14.15 12.54
N ARG A 227 41.85 -13.94 12.99
CA ARG A 227 42.32 -12.66 13.51
C ARG A 227 43.41 -12.13 12.61
N LEU A 228 43.34 -10.86 12.19
CA LEU A 228 44.39 -10.19 11.45
C LEU A 228 45.68 -10.16 12.30
N ALA A 229 46.62 -11.02 12.02
CA ALA A 229 47.91 -11.04 12.69
C ALA A 229 48.78 -9.87 12.24
N ARG A 230 48.69 -9.53 10.93
CA ARG A 230 49.40 -8.41 10.32
C ARG A 230 48.46 -7.66 9.37
N PHE A 231 48.49 -6.34 9.41
CA PHE A 231 47.69 -5.48 8.54
C PHE A 231 48.44 -4.22 8.16
N ASP A 232 49.38 -4.39 7.22
CA ASP A 232 50.20 -3.29 6.70
C ASP A 232 49.71 -2.92 5.31
N LEU A 233 49.22 -1.71 5.14
CA LEU A 233 48.76 -1.17 3.87
C LEU A 233 49.69 -0.06 3.38
N PRO A 234 49.82 0.11 2.05
CA PRO A 234 50.73 1.08 1.46
C PRO A 234 50.27 2.50 1.77
N ALA A 235 51.20 3.44 1.84
CA ALA A 235 50.97 4.85 1.98
C ALA A 235 51.93 5.65 1.06
N GLY A 236 51.60 6.94 0.85
CA GLY A 236 52.43 7.84 0.08
C GLY A 236 51.64 8.64 -0.98
N PRO A 237 52.38 9.46 -1.79
CA PRO A 237 51.72 10.33 -2.76
C PRO A 237 50.88 9.55 -3.79
N GLY A 238 49.57 9.86 -3.84
CA GLY A 238 48.61 9.21 -4.76
C GLY A 238 48.16 7.82 -4.29
N VAL A 239 48.35 7.46 -3.03
CA VAL A 239 47.78 6.26 -2.42
C VAL A 239 46.90 6.69 -1.24
N ARG A 240 45.62 6.33 -1.28
CA ARG A 240 44.63 6.51 -0.22
C ARG A 240 44.13 5.15 0.20
N VAL A 241 43.97 4.94 1.47
CA VAL A 241 43.35 3.73 2.03
C VAL A 241 42.18 4.13 2.90
N ASP A 242 40.98 3.61 2.57
CA ASP A 242 39.80 3.68 3.44
C ASP A 242 39.56 2.29 4.01
N THR A 243 39.69 2.12 5.33
CA THR A 243 39.61 0.82 5.98
C THR A 243 39.07 0.95 7.40
N HIS A 244 38.46 -0.13 7.88
CA HIS A 244 38.17 -0.37 9.30
C HIS A 244 39.08 -1.43 9.89
N GLY A 245 39.95 -2.05 9.05
CA GLY A 245 40.90 -3.10 9.46
C GLY A 245 42.06 -2.56 10.26
N TYR A 246 42.56 -3.36 11.21
CA TYR A 246 43.76 -3.13 11.98
C TYR A 246 44.31 -4.48 12.47
N ALA A 247 45.61 -4.55 12.80
CA ALA A 247 46.22 -5.75 13.36
C ALA A 247 45.53 -6.12 14.70
N GLY A 248 45.07 -7.36 14.83
CA GLY A 248 44.30 -7.84 15.97
C GLY A 248 42.77 -7.85 15.74
N LEU A 249 42.28 -7.25 14.68
CA LEU A 249 40.82 -7.31 14.32
C LEU A 249 40.44 -8.73 13.90
N ALA A 250 39.35 -9.26 14.42
CA ALA A 250 38.60 -10.38 13.85
C ALA A 250 37.44 -9.84 13.02
N PRO A 251 37.45 -9.97 11.69
CA PRO A 251 36.36 -9.51 10.85
C PRO A 251 35.06 -10.19 11.23
N SER A 252 33.96 -9.39 11.38
CA SER A 252 32.65 -9.91 11.75
C SER A 252 31.98 -10.58 10.56
N PRO A 253 31.48 -11.81 10.70
CA PRO A 253 30.73 -12.47 9.63
C PRO A 253 29.34 -11.85 9.39
N HIS A 254 28.93 -10.89 10.21
CA HIS A 254 27.61 -10.23 10.09
C HIS A 254 27.55 -9.10 9.05
N TYR A 255 28.69 -8.67 8.52
CA TYR A 255 28.80 -7.57 7.56
C TYR A 255 29.43 -8.04 6.25
N ASP A 256 29.50 -7.12 5.27
CA ASP A 256 30.23 -7.34 4.01
C ASP A 256 31.69 -7.73 4.27
N THR A 257 32.25 -8.56 3.38
CA THR A 257 33.65 -9.00 3.47
C THR A 257 34.65 -7.89 3.16
N LEU A 258 34.21 -6.71 2.74
CA LEU A 258 35.08 -5.58 2.39
C LEU A 258 35.91 -5.13 3.60
N LEU A 259 37.21 -5.40 3.57
CA LEU A 259 38.13 -5.06 4.63
C LEU A 259 38.79 -3.69 4.41
N ALA A 260 39.17 -3.41 3.17
CA ALA A 260 39.79 -2.14 2.79
C ALA A 260 39.48 -1.76 1.34
N LYS A 261 39.43 -0.47 1.06
CA LYS A 261 39.54 0.12 -0.28
C LYS A 261 40.92 0.69 -0.43
N LEU A 262 41.66 0.21 -1.43
CA LEU A 262 42.96 0.77 -1.82
C LEU A 262 42.72 1.64 -3.06
N ILE A 263 42.84 2.94 -2.91
CA ILE A 263 42.63 3.91 -3.99
C ILE A 263 43.96 4.47 -4.44
N VAL A 264 44.28 4.27 -5.71
CA VAL A 264 45.59 4.66 -6.29
C VAL A 264 45.33 5.68 -7.39
N HIS A 265 45.85 6.89 -7.21
CA HIS A 265 45.69 8.00 -8.14
C HIS A 265 47.02 8.38 -8.82
N SER A 266 46.98 8.69 -10.09
CA SER A 266 48.08 9.30 -10.86
C SER A 266 47.56 10.50 -11.65
N SER A 267 48.17 11.65 -11.50
CA SER A 267 47.85 12.85 -12.29
C SER A 267 48.33 12.76 -13.75
N SER A 268 49.02 11.70 -14.15
CA SER A 268 49.44 11.44 -15.52
C SER A 268 48.23 11.22 -16.44
N PRO A 269 48.23 11.73 -17.67
CA PRO A 269 47.16 11.46 -18.63
C PRO A 269 47.17 10.04 -19.20
N ARG A 270 48.06 9.17 -18.74
CA ARG A 270 48.16 7.81 -19.20
C ARG A 270 47.72 6.84 -18.11
N PHE A 271 46.69 6.02 -18.40
CA PHE A 271 46.21 4.99 -17.49
C PHE A 271 47.30 4.01 -17.03
N ALA A 272 48.26 3.66 -17.91
CA ALA A 272 49.38 2.78 -17.59
C ALA A 272 50.22 3.25 -16.39
N ASP A 273 50.26 4.55 -16.10
CA ASP A 273 51.00 5.09 -14.95
C ASP A 273 50.21 4.87 -13.63
N ALA A 274 48.89 4.96 -13.65
CA ALA A 274 48.06 4.62 -12.52
C ALA A 274 48.05 3.10 -12.26
N LEU A 275 48.02 2.29 -13.31
CA LEU A 275 48.12 0.82 -13.20
C LEU A 275 49.46 0.37 -12.62
N ARG A 276 50.56 0.92 -13.10
CA ARG A 276 51.90 0.60 -12.58
C ARG A 276 52.04 0.96 -11.09
N ARG A 277 51.44 2.08 -10.68
CA ARG A 277 51.41 2.46 -9.27
C ARG A 277 50.54 1.52 -8.47
N SER A 278 49.35 1.11 -9.03
CA SER A 278 48.47 0.11 -8.42
C SER A 278 49.18 -1.24 -8.17
N LEU A 279 49.91 -1.74 -9.15
CA LEU A 279 50.67 -2.99 -9.00
C LEU A 279 51.65 -2.92 -7.83
N ARG A 280 52.41 -1.80 -7.71
CA ARG A 280 53.33 -1.62 -6.55
C ARG A 280 52.58 -1.51 -5.24
N ALA A 281 51.48 -0.74 -5.20
CA ALA A 281 50.68 -0.61 -4.00
C ALA A 281 50.08 -1.96 -3.54
N LEU A 282 49.51 -2.75 -4.47
CA LEU A 282 49.03 -4.10 -4.18
C LEU A 282 50.17 -5.04 -3.70
N GLU A 283 51.37 -4.89 -4.26
CA GLU A 283 52.52 -5.67 -3.84
C GLU A 283 53.02 -5.30 -2.44
N GLU A 284 52.88 -4.06 -2.01
CA GLU A 284 53.24 -3.58 -0.68
C GLU A 284 52.26 -3.99 0.41
N CYS A 285 51.04 -4.37 0.08
CA CYS A 285 50.04 -4.86 1.05
C CYS A 285 50.54 -6.14 1.73
N ARG A 286 50.46 -6.19 3.09
CA ARG A 286 50.77 -7.37 3.91
C ARG A 286 49.60 -7.59 4.87
N ILE A 287 48.83 -8.61 4.56
CA ILE A 287 47.66 -9.01 5.36
C ILE A 287 47.84 -10.48 5.69
N GLU A 288 47.94 -10.79 6.97
CA GLU A 288 48.23 -12.15 7.48
C GLU A 288 47.23 -12.50 8.58
N GLY A 289 46.97 -13.78 8.81
CA GLY A 289 46.07 -14.31 9.81
C GLY A 289 44.63 -14.60 9.29
N ILE A 290 44.31 -14.06 8.13
CA ILE A 290 43.04 -14.39 7.39
C ILE A 290 43.36 -14.47 5.89
N SER A 291 42.49 -15.17 5.15
CA SER A 291 42.54 -15.18 3.68
C SER A 291 41.84 -13.95 3.10
N THR A 292 42.41 -13.42 2.01
CA THR A 292 41.84 -12.28 1.29
C THR A 292 41.91 -12.51 -0.22
N ASN A 293 41.16 -11.72 -0.98
CA ASN A 293 41.21 -11.73 -2.45
C ASN A 293 42.41 -10.94 -3.03
N LEU A 294 43.38 -10.52 -2.22
CA LEU A 294 44.49 -9.64 -2.63
C LEU A 294 45.29 -10.22 -3.79
N SER A 295 45.63 -11.53 -3.75
CA SER A 295 46.37 -12.20 -4.81
C SER A 295 45.60 -12.31 -6.10
N LEU A 296 44.28 -12.44 -6.04
CA LEU A 296 43.38 -12.36 -7.20
C LEU A 296 43.39 -10.96 -7.82
N LEU A 297 43.33 -9.90 -7.01
CA LEU A 297 43.41 -8.52 -7.48
C LEU A 297 44.74 -8.24 -8.17
N ARG A 298 45.86 -8.74 -7.64
CA ARG A 298 47.16 -8.65 -8.28
C ARG A 298 47.21 -9.42 -9.60
N ALA A 299 46.77 -10.66 -9.63
CA ALA A 299 46.64 -11.46 -10.84
C ALA A 299 45.81 -10.77 -11.92
N THR A 300 44.73 -10.09 -11.51
CA THR A 300 43.88 -9.31 -12.43
C THR A 300 44.61 -8.07 -12.95
N ALA A 301 45.32 -7.34 -12.08
CA ALA A 301 46.10 -6.16 -12.47
C ALA A 301 47.24 -6.44 -13.45
N GLU A 302 47.80 -7.64 -13.39
CA GLU A 302 48.92 -8.13 -14.26
C GLU A 302 48.42 -8.58 -15.66
N ARG A 303 47.14 -8.75 -15.87
CA ARG A 303 46.56 -9.18 -17.17
C ARG A 303 46.77 -8.11 -18.26
N PRO A 304 47.27 -8.50 -19.45
CA PRO A 304 47.37 -7.57 -20.58
C PRO A 304 46.06 -6.97 -21.01
N GLU A 305 44.96 -7.75 -20.91
CA GLU A 305 43.61 -7.30 -21.25
C GLU A 305 43.13 -6.16 -20.32
N PHE A 306 43.53 -6.20 -19.04
CA PHE A 306 43.24 -5.12 -18.12
C PHE A 306 44.02 -3.86 -18.45
N ALA A 307 45.30 -4.00 -18.79
CA ALA A 307 46.13 -2.87 -19.19
C ALA A 307 45.64 -2.19 -20.46
N THR A 308 45.11 -2.95 -21.40
CA THR A 308 44.54 -2.45 -22.68
C THR A 308 43.04 -2.13 -22.60
N GLN A 309 42.40 -2.38 -21.43
CA GLN A 309 40.97 -2.21 -21.20
C GLN A 309 40.07 -3.09 -22.12
N ALA A 310 40.57 -4.22 -22.59
CA ALA A 310 39.81 -5.21 -23.34
C ALA A 310 39.02 -6.12 -22.37
N VAL A 311 38.22 -5.48 -21.51
CA VAL A 311 37.46 -6.13 -20.44
C VAL A 311 35.95 -5.97 -20.66
N HIS A 312 35.19 -6.90 -20.11
CA HIS A 312 33.69 -6.85 -20.08
C HIS A 312 33.17 -7.42 -18.76
N THR A 313 31.90 -7.23 -18.45
CA THR A 313 31.29 -7.58 -17.16
C THR A 313 31.45 -9.06 -16.75
N ARG A 314 31.73 -9.95 -17.67
CA ARG A 314 31.98 -11.39 -17.43
C ARG A 314 33.47 -11.76 -17.53
N PHE A 315 34.37 -10.78 -17.49
CA PHE A 315 35.80 -11.01 -17.66
C PHE A 315 36.38 -11.95 -16.61
N VAL A 316 36.00 -11.74 -15.34
CA VAL A 316 36.53 -12.55 -14.22
C VAL A 316 36.06 -14.00 -14.35
N GLU A 317 34.78 -14.24 -14.65
CA GLU A 317 34.26 -15.61 -14.87
C GLU A 317 34.89 -16.28 -16.09
N ALA A 318 35.11 -15.54 -17.18
CA ALA A 318 35.71 -16.08 -18.40
C ALA A 318 37.16 -16.51 -18.20
N HIS A 319 37.91 -15.88 -17.30
CA HIS A 319 39.32 -16.13 -17.02
C HIS A 319 39.58 -16.73 -15.63
N LEU A 320 38.56 -17.25 -14.95
CA LEU A 320 38.62 -17.65 -13.54
C LEU A 320 39.73 -18.64 -13.24
N ALA A 321 39.87 -19.72 -14.04
CA ALA A 321 40.87 -20.74 -13.82
C ALA A 321 42.29 -20.18 -13.93
N ASP A 322 42.57 -19.32 -14.91
CA ASP A 322 43.88 -18.68 -15.09
C ASP A 322 44.20 -17.71 -13.94
N LEU A 323 43.19 -16.93 -13.50
CA LEU A 323 43.30 -15.96 -12.40
C LEU A 323 43.58 -16.67 -11.08
N LEU A 324 42.85 -17.76 -10.77
CA LEU A 324 43.13 -18.57 -9.57
C LEU A 324 44.50 -19.22 -9.59
N ALA A 325 44.95 -19.76 -10.75
CA ALA A 325 46.31 -20.32 -10.90
C ALA A 325 47.37 -19.24 -10.75
N ALA A 326 47.15 -18.01 -11.24
CA ALA A 326 48.07 -16.90 -11.05
C ALA A 326 48.12 -16.44 -9.59
N ALA A 327 46.95 -16.31 -8.93
CA ALA A 327 46.85 -15.96 -7.51
C ALA A 327 47.56 -16.95 -6.62
N SER A 328 47.39 -18.26 -6.84
CA SER A 328 48.12 -19.32 -6.09
C SER A 328 49.62 -19.24 -6.26
N ARG A 329 50.13 -18.86 -7.43
CA ARG A 329 51.57 -18.62 -7.65
C ARG A 329 52.10 -17.41 -6.88
N ILE A 330 51.30 -16.35 -6.81
CA ILE A 330 51.59 -15.14 -6.02
C ILE A 330 51.64 -15.49 -4.53
N ASP A 331 50.68 -16.23 -4.01
CA ASP A 331 50.65 -16.69 -2.62
C ASP A 331 51.83 -17.56 -2.27
N ALA A 332 52.20 -18.51 -3.15
CA ALA A 332 53.38 -19.39 -2.96
C ALA A 332 54.69 -18.59 -2.94
N ALA A 333 54.83 -17.57 -3.79
CA ALA A 333 56.00 -16.69 -3.79
C ALA A 333 56.09 -15.86 -2.50
N HIS A 334 54.95 -15.36 -1.98
CA HIS A 334 54.90 -14.64 -0.72
C HIS A 334 55.23 -15.56 0.47
N ALA A 335 54.66 -16.75 0.52
CA ALA A 335 54.97 -17.74 1.56
C ALA A 335 56.45 -18.14 1.59
N LYS A 336 57.11 -18.23 0.41
CA LYS A 336 58.57 -18.49 0.30
C LYS A 336 59.39 -17.31 0.80
N ALA A 337 58.98 -16.08 0.54
CA ALA A 337 59.66 -14.87 1.03
C ALA A 337 59.51 -14.70 2.55
N ALA A 338 58.38 -15.06 3.12
CA ALA A 338 58.09 -14.97 4.55
C ALA A 338 58.89 -15.94 5.42
N ARG A 339 59.38 -17.08 4.88
CA ARG A 339 60.19 -18.08 5.63
C ARG A 339 61.59 -17.60 6.07
N GLY A 340 61.96 -16.37 5.75
CA GLY A 340 63.23 -15.76 6.13
C GLY A 340 63.16 -14.76 7.31
N MET A 341 62.01 -14.55 7.94
CA MET A 341 61.82 -13.62 9.06
C MET A 341 61.42 -14.39 10.33
N PRO A 342 61.89 -13.96 11.54
CA PRO A 342 61.49 -14.63 12.79
C PRO A 342 59.98 -14.45 13.03
N ALA A 343 59.31 -15.58 13.29
CA ALA A 343 57.88 -15.59 13.61
C ALA A 343 57.63 -14.97 14.98
N PRO A 344 56.49 -14.26 15.16
CA PRO A 344 56.02 -13.94 16.49
C PRO A 344 55.68 -15.23 17.24
N VAL A 345 55.95 -15.25 18.53
CA VAL A 345 55.64 -16.38 19.40
C VAL A 345 54.12 -16.36 19.62
N ASP A 346 53.43 -17.25 18.96
CA ASP A 346 52.03 -17.54 19.23
C ASP A 346 51.92 -18.79 20.10
N ALA A 347 51.02 -18.70 21.07
CA ALA A 347 50.60 -19.85 21.84
C ALA A 347 49.90 -20.85 20.91
N ASP A 348 50.43 -22.05 20.81
CA ASP A 348 49.77 -23.16 20.12
C ASP A 348 48.35 -23.39 20.62
N PRO A 349 47.37 -23.52 19.71
CA PRO A 349 46.08 -24.10 20.10
C PRO A 349 46.33 -25.57 20.50
N PRO A 350 45.62 -26.12 21.49
CA PRO A 350 45.79 -27.51 21.88
C PRO A 350 45.57 -28.39 20.65
N GLN A 351 46.54 -29.17 20.31
CA GLN A 351 46.48 -30.23 19.28
C GLN A 351 45.56 -31.33 19.86
N ASP A 352 44.24 -31.28 19.51
CA ASP A 352 43.39 -32.44 19.67
C ASP A 352 43.75 -33.47 18.60
N GLU A 353 44.05 -34.68 19.05
CA GLU A 353 44.32 -35.84 18.22
C GLU A 353 43.19 -36.00 17.17
N ASP A 354 43.60 -36.47 16.00
CA ASP A 354 42.70 -36.71 14.85
C ASP A 354 41.80 -37.92 15.14
N ASP A 355 40.85 -37.76 16.09
CA ASP A 355 39.86 -38.76 16.44
C ASP A 355 38.62 -38.59 15.51
N ALA A 356 38.41 -39.57 14.62
CA ALA A 356 37.26 -39.61 13.72
C ALA A 356 35.89 -39.54 14.41
N ARG A 357 35.85 -39.58 15.75
CA ARG A 357 34.65 -39.46 16.59
C ARG A 357 34.31 -38.05 16.99
N VAL A 358 35.13 -37.06 16.67
CA VAL A 358 34.91 -35.66 17.03
C VAL A 358 34.33 -34.91 15.85
N VAL A 359 33.14 -34.31 16.06
CA VAL A 359 32.53 -33.39 15.08
C VAL A 359 33.15 -32.00 15.28
N LYS A 360 33.75 -31.47 14.23
CA LYS A 360 34.46 -30.18 14.21
C LYS A 360 33.64 -29.11 13.50
N ALA A 361 33.87 -27.85 13.84
CA ALA A 361 33.27 -26.71 13.16
C ALA A 361 33.72 -26.66 11.68
N PRO A 362 32.78 -26.66 10.71
CA PRO A 362 33.09 -26.65 9.29
C PRO A 362 33.56 -25.30 8.77
N MET A 363 33.39 -24.24 9.56
CA MET A 363 33.71 -22.85 9.25
C MET A 363 33.76 -22.02 10.53
N PRO A 364 34.37 -20.83 10.48
CA PRO A 364 34.28 -19.87 11.59
C PRO A 364 32.83 -19.40 11.75
N ALA A 365 32.27 -19.61 12.93
CA ALA A 365 30.87 -19.30 13.21
C ALA A 365 30.64 -19.08 14.70
N LYS A 366 29.50 -18.53 15.08
CA LYS A 366 29.03 -18.54 16.46
C LYS A 366 28.13 -19.76 16.65
N LEU A 367 28.35 -20.54 17.68
CA LEU A 367 27.44 -21.60 18.08
C LEU A 367 26.17 -20.97 18.68
N VAL A 368 25.05 -21.10 18.00
CA VAL A 368 23.76 -20.58 18.45
C VAL A 368 23.18 -21.51 19.53
N GLN A 369 23.05 -22.78 19.18
CA GLN A 369 22.58 -23.83 20.09
C GLN A 369 22.97 -25.22 19.59
N PHE A 370 23.02 -26.19 20.50
CA PHE A 370 22.94 -27.60 20.16
C PHE A 370 21.48 -28.03 20.12
N GLU A 371 21.12 -28.90 19.18
CA GLU A 371 19.80 -29.53 19.06
C GLU A 371 19.80 -30.92 19.72
N VAL A 372 20.92 -31.31 20.34
CA VAL A 372 21.15 -32.62 20.96
C VAL A 372 21.77 -32.46 22.34
N ASP A 373 21.45 -33.36 23.23
CA ASP A 373 22.02 -33.47 24.57
C ASP A 373 22.95 -34.68 24.68
N VAL A 374 23.80 -34.69 25.73
CA VAL A 374 24.66 -35.84 26.02
C VAL A 374 23.81 -37.08 26.35
N GLY A 375 23.98 -38.15 25.59
CA GLY A 375 23.24 -39.38 25.67
C GLY A 375 22.32 -39.64 24.46
N ASP A 376 22.02 -38.62 23.69
CA ASP A 376 21.13 -38.72 22.53
C ASP A 376 21.67 -39.63 21.43
N LEU A 377 20.78 -40.39 20.80
CA LEU A 377 21.06 -41.19 19.63
C LEU A 377 20.70 -40.39 18.37
N VAL A 378 21.64 -40.21 17.48
CA VAL A 378 21.46 -39.42 16.26
C VAL A 378 21.76 -40.26 15.02
N PRO A 379 20.87 -40.29 14.01
CA PRO A 379 21.13 -40.90 12.71
C PRO A 379 22.16 -40.11 11.91
N ALA A 380 22.80 -40.75 10.94
CA ALA A 380 23.69 -40.07 10.00
C ALA A 380 22.91 -38.97 9.27
N GLY A 381 23.49 -37.76 9.18
CA GLY A 381 22.82 -36.60 8.57
C GLY A 381 21.85 -35.86 9.49
N ALA A 382 21.60 -36.32 10.72
CA ALA A 382 20.76 -35.59 11.70
C ALA A 382 21.40 -34.24 12.06
N GLN A 383 20.58 -33.25 12.32
CA GLN A 383 21.00 -31.93 12.78
C GLN A 383 21.46 -32.03 14.23
N LEU A 384 22.72 -31.62 14.48
CA LEU A 384 23.35 -31.62 15.80
C LEU A 384 23.32 -30.26 16.47
N GLY A 385 23.24 -29.20 15.69
CA GLY A 385 23.26 -27.85 16.20
C GLY A 385 23.17 -26.81 15.10
N VAL A 386 23.07 -25.54 15.51
CA VAL A 386 22.96 -24.39 14.63
C VAL A 386 24.15 -23.46 14.85
N LEU A 387 24.85 -23.16 13.78
CA LEU A 387 25.96 -22.23 13.70
C LEU A 387 25.50 -20.98 12.99
N GLU A 388 25.84 -19.79 13.47
CA GLU A 388 25.55 -18.50 12.80
C GLU A 388 26.86 -17.96 12.18
N ALA A 389 26.85 -17.79 10.86
CA ALA A 389 27.88 -17.09 10.12
C ALA A 389 27.26 -16.10 9.14
N MET A 390 27.70 -14.85 9.11
CA MET A 390 27.21 -13.79 8.21
C MET A 390 25.68 -13.57 8.26
N LYS A 391 25.07 -13.61 9.45
CA LYS A 391 23.60 -13.50 9.66
C LYS A 391 22.79 -14.62 9.00
N MET A 392 23.44 -15.70 8.62
CA MET A 392 22.80 -16.91 8.12
C MET A 392 23.05 -18.07 9.06
N GLU A 393 22.04 -18.87 9.30
CA GLU A 393 22.16 -20.10 10.08
C GLU A 393 22.68 -21.22 9.20
N HIS A 394 23.70 -21.92 9.69
CA HIS A 394 24.27 -23.10 9.10
C HIS A 394 24.01 -24.30 10.03
N LEU A 395 23.42 -25.34 9.47
CA LEU A 395 23.10 -26.53 10.23
C LEU A 395 24.32 -27.45 10.32
N LEU A 396 24.65 -27.83 11.54
CA LEU A 396 25.67 -28.83 11.81
C LEU A 396 25.04 -30.22 11.78
N HIS A 397 25.52 -31.11 10.91
CA HIS A 397 24.97 -32.47 10.75
C HIS A 397 25.91 -33.56 11.26
N ALA A 398 25.31 -34.68 11.72
CA ALA A 398 26.04 -35.87 12.14
C ALA A 398 26.70 -36.56 10.94
N PRO A 399 28.02 -36.77 10.96
CA PRO A 399 28.73 -37.43 9.86
C PRO A 399 28.41 -38.93 9.76
N PHE A 400 27.94 -39.56 10.85
CA PHE A 400 27.53 -40.97 10.95
C PHE A 400 26.52 -41.13 12.07
N ALA A 401 25.81 -42.25 12.11
CA ALA A 401 24.88 -42.60 13.19
C ALA A 401 25.65 -42.90 14.50
N GLY A 402 25.31 -42.19 15.57
CA GLY A 402 26.05 -42.26 16.80
C GLY A 402 25.32 -41.79 18.04
N ARG A 403 25.91 -42.05 19.21
CA ARG A 403 25.47 -41.48 20.49
C ARG A 403 26.31 -40.27 20.84
N VAL A 404 25.69 -39.19 21.26
CA VAL A 404 26.40 -37.99 21.76
C VAL A 404 27.02 -38.33 23.11
N VAL A 405 28.36 -38.29 23.19
CA VAL A 405 29.10 -38.65 24.42
C VAL A 405 29.48 -37.40 25.21
N ALA A 406 29.79 -36.30 24.53
CA ALA A 406 30.17 -35.04 25.17
C ALA A 406 29.94 -33.86 24.24
N LEU A 407 29.51 -32.72 24.81
CA LEU A 407 29.50 -31.41 24.18
C LEU A 407 30.80 -30.70 24.59
N LEU A 408 31.58 -30.24 23.61
CA LEU A 408 32.92 -29.66 23.81
C LEU A 408 32.94 -28.13 23.63
N ALA A 409 31.83 -27.55 23.24
CA ALA A 409 31.58 -26.12 23.11
C ALA A 409 30.26 -25.75 23.80
N ALA A 410 30.07 -24.47 24.10
CA ALA A 410 28.84 -23.97 24.71
C ALA A 410 28.09 -23.01 23.76
N PRO A 411 26.72 -22.95 23.80
CA PRO A 411 25.98 -21.92 23.09
C PRO A 411 26.47 -20.52 23.41
N GLY A 412 26.75 -19.74 22.39
CA GLY A 412 27.35 -18.41 22.50
C GLY A 412 28.82 -18.33 22.15
N ASP A 413 29.53 -19.48 22.09
CA ASP A 413 30.95 -19.53 21.76
C ASP A 413 31.22 -19.15 20.30
N TYR A 414 32.29 -18.42 20.07
CA TYR A 414 32.82 -18.15 18.73
C TYR A 414 33.83 -19.24 18.37
N LEU A 415 33.55 -19.92 17.30
CA LEU A 415 34.30 -21.10 16.83
C LEU A 415 35.20 -20.72 15.68
N VAL A 416 36.38 -21.34 15.64
CA VAL A 416 37.27 -21.34 14.47
C VAL A 416 37.05 -22.62 13.69
N GLU A 417 37.33 -22.59 12.38
CA GLU A 417 37.26 -23.77 11.53
C GLU A 417 38.16 -24.90 12.10
N GLY A 418 37.63 -26.12 12.18
CA GLY A 418 38.32 -27.25 12.73
C GLY A 418 38.24 -27.40 14.26
N GLN A 419 37.66 -26.46 14.97
CA GLN A 419 37.45 -26.55 16.42
C GLN A 419 36.47 -27.67 16.79
N SER A 420 36.82 -28.49 17.79
CA SER A 420 36.00 -29.59 18.27
C SER A 420 34.73 -29.10 18.94
N LEU A 421 33.55 -29.60 18.49
CA LEU A 421 32.23 -29.19 18.96
C LEU A 421 31.57 -30.19 19.86
N LEU A 422 31.57 -31.44 19.46
CA LEU A 422 31.00 -32.56 20.24
C LEU A 422 31.64 -33.87 19.82
N ARG A 423 31.49 -34.91 20.65
CA ARG A 423 32.00 -36.26 20.40
C ARG A 423 30.83 -37.21 20.21
N LEU A 424 30.91 -37.99 19.11
CA LEU A 424 29.96 -39.06 18.79
C LEU A 424 30.58 -40.42 18.90
N GLU A 425 29.88 -41.37 19.49
CA GLU A 425 30.25 -42.79 19.49
C GLU A 425 29.36 -43.54 18.48
N ALA A 426 29.97 -44.23 17.52
CA ALA A 426 29.20 -44.90 16.45
C ALA A 426 28.32 -46.00 16.97
N VAL A 427 27.06 -46.05 16.49
CA VAL A 427 26.03 -47.08 16.82
C VAL A 427 25.41 -47.64 15.54
N ASP A 428 24.77 -48.82 15.63
CA ASP A 428 24.17 -49.46 14.47
C ASP A 428 23.03 -48.62 13.91
N ALA A 429 23.12 -48.30 12.60
CA ALA A 429 22.19 -47.38 11.93
C ALA A 429 20.70 -47.81 11.94
N GLN A 430 20.41 -49.14 11.95
CA GLN A 430 19.06 -49.66 11.94
C GLN A 430 18.29 -49.43 13.25
N ALA A 431 18.99 -49.28 14.38
CA ALA A 431 18.37 -49.00 15.67
C ALA A 431 17.96 -47.51 15.84
N VAL A 432 18.61 -46.61 15.07
CA VAL A 432 18.44 -45.17 15.20
C VAL A 432 17.37 -44.64 14.25
N GLU A 433 17.17 -45.26 13.06
CA GLU A 433 16.13 -44.84 12.10
C GLU A 433 14.70 -45.04 12.64
N ALA A 434 14.46 -46.09 13.46
CA ALA A 434 13.14 -46.41 14.03
C ALA A 434 12.69 -45.38 15.11
N GLU A 435 13.61 -44.72 15.81
CA GLU A 435 13.30 -43.67 16.80
C GLU A 435 13.16 -42.28 16.16
N ALA A 436 13.82 -42.01 15.04
CA ALA A 436 13.77 -40.71 14.36
C ALA A 436 12.45 -40.43 13.62
N GLU A 437 11.74 -41.48 13.15
CA GLU A 437 10.41 -41.32 12.52
C GLU A 437 9.31 -40.95 13.53
N ALA A 438 9.52 -41.15 14.84
CA ALA A 438 8.55 -40.83 15.91
C ALA A 438 8.64 -39.37 16.39
N ALA A 439 9.57 -38.56 15.90
CA ALA A 439 9.95 -37.32 16.57
C ALA A 439 9.42 -36.00 15.93
N HIS A 440 8.56 -36.04 14.91
CA HIS A 440 7.94 -34.83 14.35
C HIS A 440 6.49 -34.68 14.85
N ASP A 441 6.36 -34.24 16.12
CA ASP A 441 5.08 -33.77 16.65
C ASP A 441 4.79 -32.38 16.08
N LEU A 442 3.93 -32.33 15.05
CA LEU A 442 3.50 -31.07 14.40
C LEU A 442 2.66 -30.19 15.34
N ASP A 443 2.12 -30.75 16.42
CA ASP A 443 1.32 -30.04 17.42
C ASP A 443 2.17 -29.47 18.57
N ARG A 444 3.46 -29.75 18.59
CA ARG A 444 4.38 -29.23 19.60
C ARG A 444 4.48 -27.71 19.52
N ILE A 445 4.02 -27.01 20.54
CA ILE A 445 4.14 -25.57 20.69
C ILE A 445 5.52 -25.26 21.32
N ARG A 446 6.36 -24.57 20.59
CA ARG A 446 7.68 -24.10 21.05
C ARG A 446 7.50 -22.98 22.08
N PRO A 447 8.46 -22.77 23.00
CA PRO A 447 8.38 -21.75 24.05
C PRO A 447 8.25 -20.31 23.52
N ASP A 448 8.88 -20.00 22.37
CA ASP A 448 8.76 -18.72 21.71
C ASP A 448 7.34 -18.48 21.17
N LEU A 449 6.72 -19.49 20.55
CA LEU A 449 5.35 -19.45 20.11
C LEU A 449 4.38 -19.37 21.31
N GLN A 450 4.62 -20.14 22.37
CA GLN A 450 3.81 -20.08 23.59
C GLN A 450 3.80 -18.66 24.18
N LYS A 451 4.95 -17.98 24.23
CA LYS A 451 5.06 -16.60 24.70
C LYS A 451 4.20 -15.63 23.86
N VAL A 452 4.11 -15.85 22.54
CA VAL A 452 3.25 -15.04 21.65
C VAL A 452 1.78 -15.35 21.92
N ILE A 453 1.41 -16.62 22.06
CA ILE A 453 0.04 -17.05 22.39
C ILE A 453 -0.40 -16.43 23.74
N ASP A 454 0.43 -16.53 24.78
CA ASP A 454 0.14 -15.97 26.09
C ASP A 454 0.00 -14.43 26.02
N ARG A 455 0.75 -13.78 25.14
CA ARG A 455 0.67 -12.32 24.96
C ARG A 455 -0.58 -11.89 24.17
N HIS A 456 -1.12 -12.74 23.30
CA HIS A 456 -2.39 -12.51 22.60
C HIS A 456 -3.61 -12.82 23.52
N ALA A 457 -3.50 -13.76 24.45
CA ALA A 457 -4.61 -14.17 25.29
C ALA A 457 -5.37 -13.02 25.98
N PRO A 458 -4.72 -12.00 26.62
CA PRO A 458 -5.41 -10.87 27.24
C PRO A 458 -6.17 -9.96 26.27
N THR A 459 -5.96 -10.10 24.94
CA THR A 459 -6.69 -9.29 23.95
C THR A 459 -8.06 -9.88 23.61
N LEU A 460 -8.31 -11.12 23.95
CA LEU A 460 -9.53 -11.85 23.60
C LEU A 460 -10.60 -11.73 24.69
N ASP A 461 -11.86 -11.63 24.31
CA ASP A 461 -13.01 -11.51 25.23
C ASP A 461 -13.10 -12.65 26.22
N ALA A 462 -12.74 -13.87 25.83
CA ALA A 462 -12.74 -15.06 26.69
C ALA A 462 -11.87 -14.89 27.96
N ASN A 463 -10.82 -14.08 27.88
CA ASN A 463 -9.88 -13.82 28.97
C ASN A 463 -10.12 -12.48 29.71
N ARG A 464 -11.23 -11.78 29.35
CA ARG A 464 -11.61 -10.46 29.91
C ARG A 464 -13.01 -10.45 30.54
N ALA A 465 -13.37 -11.53 31.23
CA ALA A 465 -14.74 -11.78 31.70
C ALA A 465 -15.37 -10.61 32.49
N ALA A 466 -14.60 -9.91 33.34
CA ALA A 466 -15.09 -8.76 34.11
C ALA A 466 -15.45 -7.55 33.20
N ALA A 467 -14.61 -7.22 32.23
CA ALA A 467 -14.85 -6.12 31.28
C ALA A 467 -16.05 -6.44 30.36
N VAL A 468 -16.09 -7.66 29.86
CA VAL A 468 -17.19 -8.17 29.01
C VAL A 468 -18.52 -8.17 29.75
N SER A 469 -18.57 -8.70 30.99
CA SER A 469 -19.79 -8.71 31.81
C SER A 469 -20.27 -7.30 32.11
N LYS A 470 -19.36 -6.37 32.41
CA LYS A 470 -19.71 -4.96 32.63
C LYS A 470 -20.31 -4.33 31.37
N ARG A 471 -19.75 -4.63 30.19
CA ARG A 471 -20.25 -4.12 28.90
C ARG A 471 -21.66 -4.67 28.62
N HIS A 472 -21.86 -5.96 28.79
CA HIS A 472 -23.16 -6.60 28.59
C HIS A 472 -24.22 -6.08 29.59
N ALA A 473 -23.85 -5.82 30.85
CA ALA A 473 -24.77 -5.22 31.82
C ALA A 473 -25.25 -3.80 31.44
N GLN A 474 -24.50 -3.12 30.58
CA GLN A 474 -24.88 -1.83 30.01
C GLN A 474 -25.67 -1.97 28.69
N GLY A 475 -26.02 -3.19 28.29
CA GLY A 475 -26.78 -3.48 27.06
C GLY A 475 -25.96 -3.45 25.79
N GLY A 476 -24.62 -3.32 25.84
CA GLY A 476 -23.74 -3.21 24.66
C GLY A 476 -23.01 -4.51 24.34
N ARG A 477 -22.72 -4.76 23.08
CA ARG A 477 -21.83 -5.83 22.60
C ARG A 477 -20.35 -5.39 22.72
N THR A 478 -19.42 -6.34 22.71
CA THR A 478 -17.99 -6.01 22.63
C THR A 478 -17.61 -5.62 21.19
N ALA A 479 -16.50 -4.91 21.03
CA ALA A 479 -15.94 -4.60 19.72
C ALA A 479 -15.67 -5.89 18.92
N ARG A 480 -15.16 -6.93 19.58
CA ARG A 480 -14.90 -8.23 18.96
C ARG A 480 -16.16 -8.97 18.55
N ALA A 481 -17.23 -8.91 19.34
CA ALA A 481 -18.52 -9.49 18.98
C ALA A 481 -19.11 -8.82 17.71
N ASN A 482 -19.02 -7.51 17.61
CA ASN A 482 -19.46 -6.78 16.43
C ASN A 482 -18.63 -7.10 15.18
N ILE A 483 -17.31 -7.22 15.30
CA ILE A 483 -16.41 -7.64 14.21
C ILE A 483 -16.70 -9.09 13.81
N ALA A 484 -16.91 -9.99 14.77
CA ALA A 484 -17.19 -11.39 14.51
C ALA A 484 -18.46 -11.58 13.67
N ASP A 485 -19.51 -10.81 13.97
CA ASP A 485 -20.77 -10.80 13.22
C ASP A 485 -20.61 -10.14 11.84
N LEU A 486 -19.92 -8.99 11.78
CA LEU A 486 -19.68 -8.27 10.53
C LEU A 486 -18.87 -9.11 9.51
N CYS A 487 -17.85 -9.82 9.97
CA CYS A 487 -16.93 -10.59 9.15
C CYS A 487 -17.29 -12.08 9.04
N ASP A 488 -18.47 -12.50 9.48
CA ASP A 488 -18.93 -13.89 9.41
C ASP A 488 -17.96 -14.90 10.06
N LEU A 489 -17.33 -14.54 11.22
CA LEU A 489 -16.33 -15.38 11.88
C LEU A 489 -16.90 -16.70 12.45
N ALA A 490 -18.20 -16.79 12.65
CA ALA A 490 -18.87 -18.03 13.02
C ALA A 490 -18.82 -19.08 11.88
N ASP A 491 -18.76 -18.62 10.63
CA ASP A 491 -18.65 -19.47 9.44
C ASP A 491 -17.21 -19.84 9.14
N ASP A 492 -16.29 -18.87 9.25
CA ASP A 492 -14.85 -19.06 9.04
C ASP A 492 -14.04 -18.10 9.92
N PRO A 493 -13.35 -18.60 10.97
CA PRO A 493 -12.47 -17.77 11.80
C PRO A 493 -11.36 -17.05 11.04
N GLY A 494 -10.96 -17.54 9.86
CA GLY A 494 -9.97 -16.91 8.97
C GLY A 494 -10.47 -15.67 8.24
N ASN A 495 -11.75 -15.32 8.35
CA ASN A 495 -12.33 -14.16 7.69
C ASN A 495 -11.86 -12.80 8.22
N PHE A 496 -11.09 -12.77 9.31
CA PHE A 496 -10.53 -11.52 9.85
C PHE A 496 -9.06 -11.68 10.23
N SER A 497 -8.22 -10.84 9.66
CA SER A 497 -6.81 -10.72 10.01
C SER A 497 -6.60 -9.46 10.84
N GLU A 498 -6.33 -9.63 12.14
CA GLU A 498 -6.14 -8.52 13.07
C GLU A 498 -4.74 -7.89 12.93
N TYR A 499 -4.68 -6.57 12.90
CA TYR A 499 -3.46 -5.77 12.85
C TYR A 499 -3.25 -5.03 14.17
N GLY A 500 -2.03 -5.13 14.73
CA GLY A 500 -1.66 -4.39 15.93
C GLY A 500 -2.37 -4.84 17.22
N ALA A 501 -2.76 -6.12 17.34
CA ALA A 501 -3.39 -6.70 18.52
C ALA A 501 -2.58 -6.49 19.80
N LEU A 502 -1.25 -6.51 19.72
CA LEU A 502 -0.33 -6.40 20.86
C LEU A 502 -0.02 -4.96 21.28
N ALA A 503 -0.60 -3.95 20.63
CA ALA A 503 -0.46 -2.56 21.06
C ALA A 503 -1.04 -2.36 22.46
N ILE A 504 -0.39 -1.47 23.24
CA ILE A 504 -0.83 -1.05 24.57
C ILE A 504 -0.83 0.48 24.65
N ALA A 505 -1.51 1.07 25.62
CA ALA A 505 -1.52 2.52 25.78
C ALA A 505 -0.12 3.09 26.04
N ALA A 506 0.14 4.31 25.54
CA ALA A 506 1.42 5.01 25.69
C ALA A 506 1.58 5.64 27.10
N GLN A 507 1.47 4.82 28.14
CA GLN A 507 1.41 5.22 29.56
C GLN A 507 2.45 4.52 30.43
N THR A 508 3.58 4.05 29.86
CA THR A 508 4.61 3.30 30.61
C THR A 508 5.27 4.13 31.73
N ARG A 509 5.21 5.45 31.65
CA ARG A 509 5.68 6.34 32.74
C ARG A 509 4.75 6.39 33.97
N ARG A 510 3.51 5.89 33.84
CA ARG A 510 2.47 5.96 34.88
C ARG A 510 2.01 4.58 35.36
N ARG A 511 2.17 3.56 34.56
CA ARG A 511 1.63 2.20 34.77
C ARG A 511 2.70 1.16 34.43
N THR A 512 2.68 0.03 35.11
CA THR A 512 3.59 -1.08 34.80
C THR A 512 3.22 -1.74 33.46
N LEU A 513 4.16 -2.43 32.86
CA LEU A 513 3.94 -3.12 31.59
C LEU A 513 2.83 -4.18 31.73
N GLU A 514 2.83 -4.95 32.82
CA GLU A 514 1.83 -5.98 33.12
C GLU A 514 0.42 -5.38 33.21
N ASP A 515 0.30 -4.25 33.91
CA ASP A 515 -0.97 -3.53 34.03
C ASP A 515 -1.47 -3.01 32.69
N LEU A 516 -0.58 -2.47 31.85
CA LEU A 516 -0.93 -2.00 30.50
C LEU A 516 -1.36 -3.18 29.59
N ILE A 517 -0.68 -4.31 29.67
CA ILE A 517 -1.02 -5.52 28.92
C ILE A 517 -2.43 -6.02 29.30
N ALA A 518 -2.72 -6.06 30.59
CA ALA A 518 -4.01 -6.56 31.09
C ALA A 518 -5.19 -5.61 30.81
N ASN A 519 -4.97 -4.28 30.93
CA ASN A 519 -6.05 -3.30 30.95
C ASN A 519 -6.12 -2.37 29.74
N THR A 520 -5.15 -2.44 28.82
CA THR A 520 -5.15 -1.62 27.59
C THR A 520 -4.88 -2.46 26.31
N PRO A 521 -5.53 -3.62 26.17
CA PRO A 521 -5.33 -4.49 25.00
C PRO A 521 -5.66 -3.74 23.71
N ALA A 522 -4.86 -4.00 22.67
CA ALA A 522 -4.95 -3.38 21.36
C ALA A 522 -4.99 -1.83 21.37
N ASP A 523 -4.56 -1.19 22.48
CA ASP A 523 -4.71 0.25 22.78
C ASP A 523 -6.14 0.77 22.58
N GLY A 524 -7.14 -0.06 22.94
CA GLY A 524 -8.55 0.31 22.86
C GLY A 524 -9.14 0.39 21.46
N MET A 525 -8.49 -0.22 20.47
CA MET A 525 -9.00 -0.28 19.11
C MET A 525 -8.64 -1.59 18.41
N VAL A 526 -9.64 -2.38 18.04
CA VAL A 526 -9.45 -3.59 17.23
C VAL A 526 -9.48 -3.21 15.76
N THR A 527 -8.44 -3.56 15.02
CA THR A 527 -8.27 -3.18 13.61
C THR A 527 -7.80 -4.36 12.78
N GLY A 528 -8.27 -4.44 11.54
CA GLY A 528 -7.85 -5.52 10.65
C GLY A 528 -8.46 -5.44 9.27
N ILE A 529 -8.22 -6.48 8.48
CA ILE A 529 -8.88 -6.71 7.20
C ILE A 529 -9.83 -7.88 7.36
N GLY A 530 -11.11 -7.64 7.10
CA GLY A 530 -12.18 -8.62 7.18
C GLY A 530 -12.78 -8.99 5.83
N SER A 531 -13.45 -10.15 5.77
CA SER A 531 -14.29 -10.55 4.65
C SER A 531 -15.76 -10.31 5.04
N ILE A 532 -16.46 -9.48 4.26
CA ILE A 532 -17.86 -9.12 4.49
C ILE A 532 -18.67 -9.60 3.30
N ASN A 533 -19.75 -10.36 3.51
CA ASN A 533 -20.59 -10.95 2.46
C ASN A 533 -19.81 -11.90 1.51
N GLY A 534 -18.75 -12.53 1.97
CA GLY A 534 -17.88 -13.38 1.15
C GLY A 534 -18.60 -14.52 0.44
N LYS A 535 -19.62 -15.10 1.06
CA LYS A 535 -20.48 -16.14 0.49
C LYS A 535 -21.23 -15.70 -0.77
N HIS A 536 -21.58 -14.40 -0.88
CA HIS A 536 -22.38 -13.86 -1.97
C HIS A 536 -21.51 -13.28 -3.10
N PHE A 537 -20.38 -12.65 -2.76
CA PHE A 537 -19.59 -11.87 -3.72
C PHE A 537 -18.18 -12.41 -3.97
N GLY A 538 -17.78 -13.47 -3.26
CA GLY A 538 -16.46 -14.09 -3.38
C GLY A 538 -15.33 -13.31 -2.70
N PRO A 539 -14.12 -13.88 -2.62
CA PRO A 539 -13.02 -13.36 -1.83
C PRO A 539 -12.46 -12.02 -2.33
N GLU A 540 -12.49 -11.77 -3.64
CA GLU A 540 -11.92 -10.55 -4.24
C GLU A 540 -12.73 -9.29 -3.93
N LYS A 541 -14.08 -9.42 -3.78
CA LYS A 541 -14.99 -8.29 -3.59
C LYS A 541 -15.45 -8.11 -2.15
N SER A 542 -15.10 -9.03 -1.25
CA SER A 542 -15.58 -9.04 0.13
C SER A 542 -14.62 -8.40 1.13
N ARG A 543 -13.38 -8.09 0.76
CA ARG A 543 -12.39 -7.52 1.66
C ARG A 543 -12.69 -6.07 2.01
N ALA A 544 -12.60 -5.77 3.32
CA ALA A 544 -12.77 -4.42 3.86
C ALA A 544 -11.81 -4.20 5.03
N VAL A 545 -11.39 -2.96 5.24
CA VAL A 545 -10.73 -2.53 6.47
C VAL A 545 -11.79 -2.35 7.54
N VAL A 546 -11.63 -2.99 8.68
CA VAL A 546 -12.53 -2.88 9.83
C VAL A 546 -11.76 -2.32 11.01
N MET A 547 -12.33 -1.28 11.63
CA MET A 547 -11.76 -0.60 12.78
C MET A 547 -12.86 -0.43 13.83
N ALA A 548 -12.64 -0.90 15.06
CA ALA A 548 -13.64 -0.82 16.13
C ALA A 548 -13.01 -0.30 17.43
N TYR A 549 -13.50 0.81 17.92
CA TYR A 549 -13.16 1.29 19.25
C TYR A 549 -13.71 0.34 20.32
N ASP A 550 -12.85 -0.08 21.24
CA ASP A 550 -13.25 -0.88 22.42
C ASP A 550 -13.52 0.04 23.60
N TYR A 551 -14.80 0.32 23.84
CA TYR A 551 -15.22 1.16 24.96
C TYR A 551 -14.82 0.63 26.33
N THR A 552 -14.55 -0.68 26.46
CA THR A 552 -14.07 -1.31 27.70
C THR A 552 -12.64 -0.92 28.03
N VAL A 553 -11.90 -0.36 27.08
CA VAL A 553 -10.53 0.12 27.24
C VAL A 553 -10.51 1.65 27.23
N LEU A 554 -10.28 2.22 28.42
CA LEU A 554 -10.16 3.69 28.60
C LEU A 554 -11.31 4.49 27.93
N ALA A 555 -12.54 3.93 28.00
CA ALA A 555 -13.77 4.51 27.44
C ALA A 555 -13.69 4.85 25.93
N GLY A 556 -12.96 4.08 25.13
CA GLY A 556 -12.82 4.26 23.68
C GLY A 556 -12.10 5.57 23.29
N THR A 557 -11.28 6.13 24.20
CA THR A 557 -10.55 7.37 23.92
C THR A 557 -9.36 7.13 22.98
N GLN A 558 -9.08 8.12 22.13
CA GLN A 558 -8.00 8.08 21.14
C GLN A 558 -6.65 8.35 21.77
N GLY A 559 -5.75 7.35 21.77
CA GLY A 559 -4.36 7.47 22.21
C GLY A 559 -3.38 7.56 21.06
N MET A 560 -2.12 7.83 21.35
CA MET A 560 -1.08 7.99 20.33
C MET A 560 -0.86 6.71 19.50
N ARG A 561 -0.79 5.54 20.13
CA ARG A 561 -0.63 4.26 19.42
C ARG A 561 -1.90 3.86 18.69
N ASN A 562 -3.06 4.27 19.22
CA ASN A 562 -4.35 4.14 18.55
C ASN A 562 -4.35 4.92 17.22
N HIS A 563 -3.90 6.18 17.20
CA HIS A 563 -3.73 6.95 15.96
C HIS A 563 -2.79 6.26 14.98
N HIS A 564 -1.63 5.76 15.41
CA HIS A 564 -0.69 5.04 14.54
C HIS A 564 -1.32 3.79 13.91
N LYS A 565 -2.13 3.03 14.68
CA LYS A 565 -2.89 1.89 14.14
C LYS A 565 -3.89 2.34 13.08
N THR A 566 -4.66 3.37 13.39
CA THR A 566 -5.64 3.94 12.47
C THR A 566 -4.97 4.40 11.19
N ASP A 567 -3.91 5.19 11.28
CA ASP A 567 -3.14 5.69 10.13
C ASP A 567 -2.59 4.54 9.26
N ARG A 568 -2.10 3.47 9.91
CA ARG A 568 -1.65 2.27 9.19
C ARG A 568 -2.78 1.60 8.40
N MET A 569 -3.97 1.45 9.01
CA MET A 569 -5.12 0.84 8.36
C MET A 569 -5.70 1.72 7.24
N LEU A 570 -5.74 3.04 7.45
CA LEU A 570 -6.14 4.00 6.42
C LEU A 570 -5.18 3.99 5.23
N GLY A 571 -3.87 3.89 5.48
CA GLY A 571 -2.86 3.73 4.43
C GLY A 571 -3.09 2.46 3.59
N ILE A 572 -3.44 1.34 4.23
CA ILE A 572 -3.81 0.09 3.54
C ILE A 572 -5.09 0.27 2.72
N ALA A 573 -6.12 0.89 3.31
CA ALA A 573 -7.38 1.17 2.61
C ALA A 573 -7.14 2.01 1.34
N HIS A 574 -6.30 3.02 1.42
CA HIS A 574 -5.91 3.84 0.26
C HIS A 574 -5.15 3.04 -0.79
N GLN A 575 -4.14 2.27 -0.37
CA GLN A 575 -3.27 1.51 -1.27
C GLN A 575 -4.03 0.41 -2.01
N LEU A 576 -4.89 -0.32 -1.30
CA LEU A 576 -5.61 -1.49 -1.82
C LEU A 576 -7.03 -1.16 -2.29
N ARG A 577 -7.48 0.10 -2.15
CA ARG A 577 -8.84 0.57 -2.45
C ARG A 577 -9.91 -0.28 -1.76
N LEU A 578 -9.73 -0.55 -0.47
CA LEU A 578 -10.66 -1.34 0.33
C LEU A 578 -11.71 -0.44 0.97
N PRO A 579 -12.99 -0.86 1.00
CA PRO A 579 -14.00 -0.24 1.84
C PRO A 579 -13.58 -0.17 3.30
N VAL A 580 -14.09 0.81 4.04
CA VAL A 580 -13.79 0.99 5.47
C VAL A 580 -15.06 0.91 6.28
N VAL A 581 -15.04 0.12 7.35
CA VAL A 581 -16.08 0.09 8.39
C VAL A 581 -15.46 0.54 9.71
N LEU A 582 -16.00 1.64 10.27
CA LEU A 582 -15.58 2.20 11.55
C LEU A 582 -16.72 2.08 12.57
N PHE A 583 -16.50 1.30 13.63
CA PHE A 583 -17.34 1.34 14.83
C PHE A 583 -16.82 2.47 15.73
N ALA A 584 -17.52 3.59 15.71
CA ALA A 584 -17.13 4.83 16.40
C ALA A 584 -17.83 4.94 17.76
N GLU A 585 -17.09 4.70 18.83
CA GLU A 585 -17.57 4.86 20.20
C GLU A 585 -16.46 5.43 21.06
N GLY A 586 -16.70 6.46 21.85
CA GLY A 586 -15.73 7.01 22.81
C GLY A 586 -15.70 8.52 22.90
N GLY A 587 -14.83 9.02 23.78
CA GLY A 587 -14.80 10.42 24.22
C GLY A 587 -13.78 11.33 23.56
N GLY A 588 -13.16 10.94 22.44
CA GLY A 588 -12.10 11.75 21.80
C GLY A 588 -10.72 11.52 22.37
N GLY A 589 -9.84 12.52 22.31
CA GLY A 589 -8.42 12.41 22.69
C GLY A 589 -8.17 11.98 24.12
N ARG A 590 -7.12 11.21 24.34
CA ARG A 590 -6.70 10.65 25.64
C ARG A 590 -5.57 11.51 26.26
N PRO A 591 -5.85 12.29 27.31
CA PRO A 591 -4.83 13.16 27.92
C PRO A 591 -3.78 12.40 28.77
N GLY A 592 -3.97 11.09 28.97
CA GLY A 592 -3.11 10.26 29.83
C GLY A 592 -1.87 9.68 29.16
N ASP A 593 -1.73 9.76 27.86
CA ASP A 593 -0.60 9.20 27.12
C ASP A 593 0.63 10.11 27.26
N THR A 594 1.62 9.64 28.02
CA THR A 594 2.78 10.45 28.47
C THR A 594 4.13 9.97 27.95
N ASP A 595 4.15 8.87 27.20
CA ASP A 595 5.41 8.27 26.72
C ASP A 595 6.04 9.05 25.57
N MET A 596 5.24 9.85 24.85
CA MET A 596 5.69 10.64 23.71
C MET A 596 6.01 12.08 24.10
N PRO A 597 7.09 12.67 23.59
CA PRO A 597 7.45 14.07 23.86
C PRO A 597 6.61 15.01 22.97
N ILE A 598 5.31 15.10 23.22
CA ILE A 598 4.38 15.96 22.49
C ILE A 598 3.81 17.04 23.40
N VAL A 599 3.55 18.23 22.84
CA VAL A 599 2.92 19.34 23.55
C VAL A 599 1.40 19.28 23.37
N ALA A 600 0.92 19.32 22.14
CA ALA A 600 -0.51 19.41 21.85
C ALA A 600 -1.08 18.18 21.10
N GLY A 601 -0.22 17.33 20.51
CA GLY A 601 -0.64 16.16 19.74
C GLY A 601 -1.41 16.48 18.46
N LEU A 602 -1.26 17.70 17.90
CA LEU A 602 -2.02 18.15 16.74
C LEU A 602 -1.42 17.71 15.40
N ASN A 603 -0.16 17.26 15.40
CA ASN A 603 0.48 16.71 14.21
C ASN A 603 0.16 15.22 14.07
N ASN A 604 -1.05 14.89 13.63
CA ASN A 604 -1.47 13.54 13.28
C ASN A 604 -2.20 13.56 11.93
N HIS A 605 -2.11 12.48 11.19
CA HIS A 605 -2.66 12.38 9.84
C HIS A 605 -4.02 11.66 9.80
N THR A 606 -4.50 11.14 10.92
CA THR A 606 -5.70 10.29 11.00
C THR A 606 -6.92 10.93 10.35
N PHE A 607 -7.21 12.19 10.68
CA PHE A 607 -8.41 12.88 10.17
C PHE A 607 -8.31 13.15 8.67
N SER A 608 -7.17 13.67 8.20
CA SER A 608 -6.95 13.96 6.79
C SER A 608 -6.92 12.70 5.93
N GLN A 609 -6.27 11.61 6.41
CA GLN A 609 -6.24 10.34 5.72
C GLN A 609 -7.63 9.69 5.65
N PHE A 610 -8.42 9.76 6.73
CA PHE A 610 -9.78 9.24 6.75
C PHE A 610 -10.67 10.00 5.77
N ALA A 611 -10.67 11.33 5.85
CA ALA A 611 -11.43 12.19 4.94
C ALA A 611 -11.05 12.00 3.47
N ALA A 612 -9.75 11.77 3.19
CA ALA A 612 -9.25 11.52 1.84
C ALA A 612 -9.73 10.20 1.20
N LEU A 613 -10.37 9.30 1.96
CA LEU A 613 -11.03 8.10 1.43
C LEU A 613 -12.38 8.39 0.79
N SER A 614 -13.04 9.49 1.17
CA SER A 614 -14.32 9.91 0.61
C SER A 614 -14.27 9.96 -0.92
N GLY A 615 -15.26 9.40 -1.56
CA GLY A 615 -15.35 9.29 -3.01
C GLY A 615 -14.42 8.28 -3.68
N LYS A 616 -13.54 7.61 -2.91
CA LYS A 616 -12.60 6.60 -3.45
C LYS A 616 -13.00 5.18 -3.12
N VAL A 617 -13.50 4.96 -1.92
CA VAL A 617 -14.00 3.67 -1.41
C VAL A 617 -15.21 3.92 -0.53
N PRO A 618 -16.15 2.97 -0.43
CA PRO A 618 -17.26 3.10 0.52
C PRO A 618 -16.76 3.18 1.97
N VAL A 619 -17.23 4.18 2.72
CA VAL A 619 -16.88 4.42 4.13
C VAL A 619 -18.13 4.36 4.98
N VAL A 620 -18.19 3.37 5.87
CA VAL A 620 -19.33 3.13 6.78
C VAL A 620 -18.94 3.48 8.20
N GLY A 621 -19.66 4.40 8.81
CA GLY A 621 -19.58 4.71 10.23
C GLY A 621 -20.73 4.08 11.01
N ILE A 622 -20.42 3.31 12.05
CA ILE A 622 -21.42 2.69 12.94
C ILE A 622 -21.26 3.29 14.34
N VAL A 623 -22.37 3.73 14.91
CA VAL A 623 -22.43 4.26 16.29
C VAL A 623 -23.43 3.48 17.10
N HIS A 624 -23.01 3.00 18.27
CA HIS A 624 -23.87 2.21 19.15
C HIS A 624 -23.81 2.65 20.62
N GLY A 625 -23.28 3.84 20.88
CA GLY A 625 -23.16 4.43 22.19
C GLY A 625 -22.79 5.90 22.11
N ARG A 626 -21.94 6.37 23.01
CA ARG A 626 -21.47 7.76 23.04
C ARG A 626 -20.31 7.97 22.08
N CYS A 627 -20.46 8.91 21.15
CA CYS A 627 -19.42 9.24 20.15
C CYS A 627 -19.19 10.76 20.19
N PHE A 628 -18.06 11.18 20.78
CA PHE A 628 -17.75 12.60 20.97
C PHE A 628 -16.36 12.97 20.45
N ALA A 629 -16.20 14.26 20.15
CA ALA A 629 -14.94 14.90 19.76
C ALA A 629 -14.25 14.21 18.57
N GLY A 630 -13.01 13.74 18.67
CA GLY A 630 -12.28 13.12 17.58
C GLY A 630 -12.97 11.90 16.97
N ASN A 631 -13.65 11.08 17.78
CA ASN A 631 -14.41 9.93 17.28
C ASN A 631 -15.61 10.41 16.42
N ALA A 632 -16.27 11.49 16.82
CA ALA A 632 -17.38 12.08 16.06
C ALA A 632 -16.87 12.79 14.78
N ALA A 633 -15.67 13.39 14.82
CA ALA A 633 -15.09 14.02 13.64
C ALA A 633 -14.74 12.99 12.54
N LEU A 634 -14.20 11.82 12.91
CA LEU A 634 -14.00 10.72 11.97
C LEU A 634 -15.35 10.22 11.42
N LEU A 635 -16.31 9.99 12.32
CA LEU A 635 -17.64 9.53 11.94
C LEU A 635 -18.30 10.46 10.93
N GLY A 636 -18.21 11.79 11.13
CA GLY A 636 -18.80 12.81 10.25
C GLY A 636 -18.21 12.83 8.84
N CYS A 637 -17.06 12.20 8.61
CA CYS A 637 -16.45 12.04 7.29
C CYS A 637 -16.86 10.74 6.58
N ALA A 638 -17.75 9.91 7.17
CA ALA A 638 -18.21 8.68 6.54
C ALA A 638 -19.27 8.95 5.46
N ASP A 639 -19.36 8.06 4.47
CA ASP A 639 -20.40 8.13 3.43
C ASP A 639 -21.79 7.84 3.99
N VAL A 640 -21.85 6.93 4.97
CA VAL A 640 -23.09 6.58 5.69
C VAL A 640 -22.82 6.44 7.18
N ILE A 641 -23.71 7.02 7.97
CA ILE A 641 -23.71 6.87 9.43
C ILE A 641 -24.93 6.03 9.83
N ILE A 642 -24.64 4.83 10.36
CA ILE A 642 -25.64 3.91 10.92
C ILE A 642 -25.57 4.05 12.44
N ALA A 643 -26.64 4.48 13.08
CA ALA A 643 -26.66 4.71 14.51
C ALA A 643 -27.79 3.95 15.19
N THR A 644 -27.52 3.39 16.39
CA THR A 644 -28.59 2.81 17.21
C THR A 644 -29.40 3.89 17.93
N GLU A 645 -30.65 3.56 18.32
CA GLU A 645 -31.53 4.48 19.05
C GLU A 645 -30.88 5.04 20.34
N ALA A 646 -30.01 4.26 20.98
CA ALA A 646 -29.29 4.64 22.20
C ALA A 646 -28.05 5.54 21.96
N SER A 647 -27.77 5.92 20.72
CA SER A 647 -26.55 6.65 20.36
C SER A 647 -26.63 8.15 20.66
N ASN A 648 -25.46 8.73 21.00
CA ASN A 648 -25.23 10.16 21.14
C ASN A 648 -24.02 10.57 20.28
N ILE A 649 -24.19 11.59 19.44
CA ILE A 649 -23.16 12.08 18.54
C ILE A 649 -22.96 13.57 18.74
N GLY A 650 -21.75 14.00 19.11
CA GLY A 650 -21.46 15.43 19.30
C GLY A 650 -19.98 15.77 19.17
N MET A 651 -19.68 17.00 18.77
CA MET A 651 -18.30 17.48 18.63
C MET A 651 -17.59 17.65 19.95
N SER A 652 -18.32 17.60 21.07
CA SER A 652 -17.74 17.70 22.41
C SER A 652 -18.54 16.88 23.41
N GLY A 653 -17.85 16.27 24.36
CA GLY A 653 -18.49 15.61 25.51
C GLY A 653 -18.76 16.57 26.67
N PRO A 654 -19.49 16.11 27.72
CA PRO A 654 -19.88 16.94 28.87
C PRO A 654 -18.74 17.73 29.51
N ALA A 655 -17.61 17.04 29.75
CA ALA A 655 -16.47 17.65 30.45
C ALA A 655 -15.86 18.85 29.72
N MET A 656 -15.84 18.83 28.38
CA MET A 656 -15.31 19.96 27.60
C MET A 656 -16.32 21.13 27.54
N ILE A 657 -17.61 20.84 27.51
CA ILE A 657 -18.68 21.85 27.54
C ILE A 657 -18.61 22.59 28.89
N GLU A 658 -18.54 21.84 29.98
CA GLU A 658 -18.43 22.38 31.33
C GLU A 658 -17.11 23.17 31.54
N GLY A 659 -15.96 22.62 31.09
CA GLY A 659 -14.67 23.28 31.12
C GLY A 659 -14.60 24.56 30.28
N GLY A 660 -15.41 24.66 29.24
CA GLY A 660 -15.60 25.85 28.41
C GLY A 660 -16.56 26.88 29.01
N GLY A 661 -17.16 26.61 30.17
CA GLY A 661 -18.11 27.53 30.84
C GLY A 661 -19.48 27.62 30.17
N LEU A 662 -19.83 26.62 29.33
CA LEU A 662 -21.08 26.61 28.54
C LEU A 662 -22.23 25.91 29.25
N GLY A 663 -22.05 25.50 30.49
CA GLY A 663 -23.03 24.78 31.32
C GLY A 663 -22.64 23.34 31.59
N SER A 664 -23.42 22.66 32.46
CA SER A 664 -23.23 21.22 32.75
C SER A 664 -24.40 20.44 32.17
N PHE A 665 -24.11 19.43 31.39
CA PHE A 665 -25.09 18.59 30.66
C PHE A 665 -24.82 17.11 30.87
N ALA A 666 -25.88 16.33 30.98
CA ALA A 666 -25.76 14.87 30.93
C ALA A 666 -25.36 14.43 29.51
N PRO A 667 -24.57 13.34 29.34
CA PRO A 667 -24.18 12.86 28.03
C PRO A 667 -25.36 12.64 27.07
N GLU A 668 -26.50 12.17 27.60
CA GLU A 668 -27.72 11.88 26.84
C GLU A 668 -28.41 13.13 26.26
N GLN A 669 -28.06 14.32 26.79
CA GLN A 669 -28.56 15.60 26.28
C GLN A 669 -27.74 16.13 25.08
N ILE A 670 -26.56 15.55 24.82
CA ILE A 670 -25.65 16.02 23.78
C ILE A 670 -25.85 15.15 22.54
N GLY A 671 -26.47 15.72 21.51
CA GLY A 671 -26.67 15.06 20.21
C GLY A 671 -27.33 13.68 20.27
N PRO A 672 -28.46 13.52 20.94
CA PRO A 672 -29.16 12.24 20.96
C PRO A 672 -29.64 11.84 19.55
N SER A 673 -29.74 10.55 19.30
CA SER A 673 -30.17 9.98 18.01
C SER A 673 -31.48 10.58 17.48
N SER A 674 -32.41 10.88 18.38
CA SER A 674 -33.71 11.50 18.05
C SER A 674 -33.59 12.93 17.48
N VAL A 675 -32.52 13.65 17.76
CA VAL A 675 -32.18 14.94 17.15
C VAL A 675 -31.33 14.73 15.89
N GLN A 676 -30.31 13.93 15.98
CA GLN A 676 -29.31 13.71 14.92
C GLN A 676 -29.88 12.99 13.68
N SER A 677 -30.98 12.24 13.82
CA SER A 677 -31.69 11.63 12.68
C SER A 677 -32.57 12.65 11.92
N ARG A 678 -33.00 13.73 12.59
CA ARG A 678 -33.85 14.76 11.97
C ARG A 678 -33.06 15.90 11.36
N ASN A 679 -31.83 16.11 11.79
CA ASN A 679 -30.97 17.15 11.24
C ASN A 679 -29.98 16.63 10.19
N GLY A 680 -30.05 15.37 9.77
CA GLY A 680 -29.28 14.80 8.68
C GLY A 680 -27.92 14.23 9.06
N VAL A 681 -27.52 14.23 10.33
CA VAL A 681 -26.25 13.63 10.80
C VAL A 681 -26.32 12.10 10.69
N ILE A 682 -27.45 11.48 11.06
CA ILE A 682 -27.68 10.04 10.96
C ILE A 682 -28.35 9.71 9.65
N ASP A 683 -27.73 8.83 8.85
CA ASP A 683 -28.33 8.36 7.61
C ASP A 683 -29.32 7.21 7.84
N ILE A 684 -28.99 6.28 8.75
CA ILE A 684 -29.86 5.13 9.08
C ILE A 684 -29.92 4.96 10.60
N LEU A 685 -31.15 5.07 11.14
CA LEU A 685 -31.42 4.80 12.55
C LEU A 685 -31.90 3.36 12.70
N VAL A 686 -31.28 2.59 13.57
CA VAL A 686 -31.58 1.18 13.84
C VAL A 686 -31.77 0.92 15.33
N LYS A 687 -32.40 -0.19 15.67
CA LYS A 687 -32.76 -0.51 17.04
C LYS A 687 -31.55 -0.83 17.92
N ASP A 688 -30.66 -1.68 17.43
CA ASP A 688 -29.53 -2.22 18.18
C ASP A 688 -28.30 -2.50 17.32
N GLU A 689 -27.23 -2.99 17.94
CA GLU A 689 -25.94 -3.26 17.29
C GLU A 689 -26.02 -4.40 16.26
N ALA A 690 -26.87 -5.39 16.46
CA ALA A 690 -27.03 -6.50 15.51
C ALA A 690 -27.68 -6.02 14.20
N GLU A 691 -28.70 -5.18 14.32
CA GLU A 691 -29.34 -4.55 13.17
C GLU A 691 -28.37 -3.55 12.48
N ALA A 692 -27.51 -2.85 13.25
CA ALA A 692 -26.49 -1.98 12.68
C ALA A 692 -25.48 -2.76 11.82
N VAL A 693 -25.03 -3.91 12.29
CA VAL A 693 -24.13 -4.80 11.53
C VAL A 693 -24.82 -5.35 10.28
N ALA A 694 -26.06 -5.84 10.41
CA ALA A 694 -26.83 -6.35 9.27
C ALA A 694 -27.06 -5.25 8.21
N THR A 695 -27.34 -4.03 8.64
CA THR A 695 -27.51 -2.85 7.78
C THR A 695 -26.19 -2.46 7.08
N ALA A 696 -25.07 -2.51 7.78
CA ALA A 696 -23.75 -2.26 7.19
C ALA A 696 -23.41 -3.31 6.12
N LYS A 697 -23.68 -4.58 6.39
CA LYS A 697 -23.53 -5.66 5.39
C LYS A 697 -24.40 -5.41 4.17
N GLN A 698 -25.65 -5.04 4.37
CA GLN A 698 -26.57 -4.70 3.28
C GLN A 698 -26.05 -3.49 2.49
N TYR A 699 -25.66 -2.41 3.16
CA TYR A 699 -25.12 -1.22 2.50
C TYR A 699 -23.90 -1.54 1.64
N LEU A 700 -22.93 -2.26 2.20
CA LEU A 700 -21.70 -2.65 1.46
C LEU A 700 -22.03 -3.55 0.26
N SER A 701 -23.07 -4.38 0.35
CA SER A 701 -23.46 -5.28 -0.74
C SER A 701 -23.71 -4.56 -2.06
N TYR A 702 -24.22 -3.33 -2.02
CA TYR A 702 -24.52 -2.55 -3.24
C TYR A 702 -23.26 -2.16 -4.02
N PHE A 703 -22.11 -2.10 -3.36
CA PHE A 703 -20.81 -1.77 -3.97
C PHE A 703 -19.99 -3.01 -4.32
N GLN A 704 -20.42 -4.20 -3.90
CA GLN A 704 -19.76 -5.48 -4.18
C GLN A 704 -20.19 -6.12 -5.50
N GLY A 705 -21.25 -5.61 -6.13
CA GLY A 705 -21.70 -6.01 -7.46
C GLY A 705 -23.15 -6.55 -7.50
N ALA A 706 -23.49 -7.18 -8.61
CA ALA A 706 -24.81 -7.76 -8.80
C ALA A 706 -24.95 -9.08 -8.01
N THR A 707 -26.20 -9.37 -7.58
CA THR A 707 -26.58 -10.67 -7.00
C THR A 707 -27.14 -11.59 -8.09
N GLY A 708 -26.85 -12.90 -7.98
CA GLY A 708 -27.32 -13.90 -8.98
C GLY A 708 -28.80 -14.24 -8.86
N GLU A 709 -29.35 -14.12 -7.64
CA GLU A 709 -30.76 -14.42 -7.35
C GLU A 709 -31.49 -13.15 -6.95
N TRP A 710 -32.70 -12.96 -7.47
CA TRP A 710 -33.55 -11.83 -7.16
C TRP A 710 -35.04 -12.19 -7.33
N HIS A 711 -35.90 -11.48 -6.65
CA HIS A 711 -37.38 -11.59 -6.78
C HIS A 711 -37.98 -10.18 -6.84
N CYS A 712 -39.09 -10.03 -7.51
CA CYS A 712 -39.83 -8.75 -7.52
C CYS A 712 -41.31 -9.00 -7.29
N ALA A 713 -42.03 -7.95 -6.85
CA ALA A 713 -43.48 -7.94 -6.83
C ALA A 713 -44.01 -7.99 -8.28
N ASP A 714 -45.31 -8.36 -8.42
CA ASP A 714 -45.93 -8.31 -9.74
C ASP A 714 -45.90 -6.86 -10.28
N PRO A 715 -45.22 -6.58 -11.41
CA PRO A 715 -45.08 -5.24 -11.94
C PRO A 715 -46.42 -4.53 -12.23
N ARG A 716 -47.52 -5.26 -12.45
CA ARG A 716 -48.86 -4.69 -12.67
C ARG A 716 -49.40 -3.93 -11.44
N ALA A 717 -48.86 -4.21 -10.25
CA ALA A 717 -49.20 -3.43 -9.05
C ALA A 717 -48.83 -1.95 -9.17
N LEU A 718 -47.86 -1.61 -10.01
CA LEU A 718 -47.43 -0.23 -10.27
C LEU A 718 -48.55 0.61 -10.94
N ARG A 719 -49.47 -0.01 -11.66
CA ARG A 719 -50.66 0.69 -12.22
C ARG A 719 -51.55 1.35 -11.16
N HIS A 720 -51.46 0.87 -9.91
CA HIS A 720 -52.25 1.35 -8.77
C HIS A 720 -51.38 2.14 -7.75
N ALA A 721 -50.08 2.34 -8.02
CA ALA A 721 -49.21 3.06 -7.09
C ALA A 721 -49.55 4.56 -6.99
N VAL A 722 -49.97 5.17 -8.07
CA VAL A 722 -50.45 6.56 -8.11
C VAL A 722 -52.00 6.58 -8.13
N PRO A 723 -52.69 7.30 -7.23
CA PRO A 723 -54.15 7.38 -7.22
C PRO A 723 -54.70 8.05 -8.48
N GLU A 724 -55.87 7.56 -8.98
CA GLU A 724 -56.65 8.21 -10.07
C GLU A 724 -57.02 9.65 -9.74
N ASN A 725 -57.39 9.89 -8.47
CA ASN A 725 -57.66 11.24 -8.01
C ASN A 725 -56.33 11.98 -7.81
N ARG A 726 -56.02 12.90 -8.73
CA ARG A 726 -54.79 13.68 -8.76
C ARG A 726 -54.51 14.54 -7.52
N LEU A 727 -55.54 14.87 -6.74
CA LEU A 727 -55.44 15.66 -5.50
C LEU A 727 -55.09 14.79 -4.29
N ARG A 728 -55.19 13.46 -4.40
CA ARG A 728 -54.86 12.54 -3.31
C ARG A 728 -53.35 12.31 -3.23
N VAL A 729 -52.82 12.50 -2.06
CA VAL A 729 -51.45 12.14 -1.76
C VAL A 729 -51.26 10.62 -1.62
N TYR A 730 -50.09 10.13 -1.87
CA TYR A 730 -49.78 8.70 -1.76
C TYR A 730 -48.31 8.51 -1.28
N ASP A 731 -47.99 7.33 -0.75
CA ASP A 731 -46.64 7.00 -0.34
C ASP A 731 -45.81 6.51 -1.57
N VAL A 732 -44.87 7.36 -2.02
CA VAL A 732 -44.02 7.07 -3.17
C VAL A 732 -43.15 5.83 -2.93
N ARG A 733 -42.94 5.44 -1.69
CA ARG A 733 -42.20 4.19 -1.34
C ARG A 733 -42.89 2.94 -1.89
N ALA A 734 -44.23 3.00 -2.11
CA ALA A 734 -44.95 1.92 -2.78
C ALA A 734 -44.50 1.74 -4.23
N ALA A 735 -44.32 2.86 -4.97
CA ALA A 735 -43.75 2.83 -6.32
C ALA A 735 -42.26 2.36 -6.29
N MET A 736 -41.45 2.86 -5.36
CA MET A 736 -40.06 2.44 -5.19
C MET A 736 -39.97 0.93 -4.94
N ARG A 737 -40.79 0.36 -4.05
CA ARG A 737 -40.85 -1.10 -3.80
C ARG A 737 -41.31 -1.91 -5.01
N GLY A 738 -42.17 -1.37 -5.83
CA GLY A 738 -42.62 -2.03 -7.08
C GLY A 738 -41.58 -2.03 -8.17
N VAL A 739 -40.66 -1.04 -8.17
CA VAL A 739 -39.53 -0.93 -9.08
C VAL A 739 -38.37 -1.78 -8.61
N ALA A 740 -38.10 -1.83 -7.32
CA ALA A 740 -36.95 -2.54 -6.73
C ALA A 740 -37.20 -4.06 -6.60
N ASP A 741 -36.15 -4.82 -6.46
CA ASP A 741 -36.20 -6.22 -6.04
C ASP A 741 -36.72 -6.32 -4.59
N THR A 742 -37.45 -7.34 -4.30
CA THR A 742 -38.03 -7.57 -2.97
C THR A 742 -36.94 -7.66 -1.89
N GLY A 743 -37.07 -6.82 -0.83
CA GLY A 743 -36.11 -6.77 0.28
C GLY A 743 -34.80 -6.01 -0.02
N SER A 744 -34.63 -5.48 -1.25
CA SER A 744 -33.42 -4.77 -1.62
C SER A 744 -33.45 -3.26 -1.34
N LEU A 745 -34.54 -2.68 -0.89
CA LEU A 745 -34.66 -1.23 -0.67
C LEU A 745 -34.03 -0.86 0.68
N LEU A 746 -33.00 0.00 0.67
CA LEU A 746 -32.39 0.58 1.85
C LEU A 746 -32.49 2.10 1.80
N GLU A 747 -33.45 2.67 2.56
CA GLU A 747 -33.67 4.10 2.60
C GLU A 747 -32.61 4.82 3.43
N LEU A 748 -32.07 5.92 2.90
CA LEU A 748 -31.09 6.78 3.56
C LEU A 748 -31.73 8.10 3.98
N ARG A 749 -31.37 8.60 5.17
CA ARG A 749 -31.84 9.87 5.74
C ARG A 749 -33.36 9.97 5.80
N ALA A 750 -34.03 8.89 6.21
CA ALA A 750 -35.49 8.86 6.26
C ALA A 750 -36.10 9.97 7.15
N GLY A 751 -35.38 10.39 8.21
CA GLY A 751 -35.84 11.46 9.13
C GLY A 751 -35.47 12.87 8.70
N PHE A 752 -34.65 13.07 7.66
CA PHE A 752 -34.20 14.37 7.19
C PHE A 752 -34.63 14.61 5.75
N GLY A 753 -34.91 15.87 5.40
CA GLY A 753 -35.30 16.26 4.04
C GLY A 753 -36.52 15.48 3.52
N ALA A 754 -37.63 15.52 4.26
CA ALA A 754 -38.82 14.68 4.05
C ALA A 754 -39.47 14.84 2.67
N GLY A 755 -39.17 15.93 1.93
CA GLY A 755 -39.66 16.19 0.58
C GLY A 755 -39.11 15.24 -0.48
N ILE A 756 -37.99 14.58 -0.21
CA ILE A 756 -37.37 13.61 -1.10
C ILE A 756 -37.05 12.31 -0.33
N VAL A 757 -37.28 11.17 -0.96
CA VAL A 757 -36.86 9.84 -0.52
C VAL A 757 -35.63 9.41 -1.33
N THR A 758 -34.57 9.01 -0.64
CA THR A 758 -33.37 8.46 -1.24
C THR A 758 -33.14 7.03 -0.74
N ALA A 759 -32.87 6.11 -1.63
CA ALA A 759 -32.63 4.71 -1.25
C ALA A 759 -31.62 4.02 -2.19
N LEU A 760 -30.82 3.14 -1.66
CA LEU A 760 -30.13 2.13 -2.45
C LEU A 760 -31.08 0.95 -2.68
N ALA A 761 -31.04 0.36 -3.87
CA ALA A 761 -31.91 -0.75 -4.24
C ALA A 761 -31.22 -1.66 -5.28
N ARG A 762 -31.91 -2.73 -5.68
CA ARG A 762 -31.51 -3.58 -6.79
C ARG A 762 -32.64 -3.72 -7.81
N ILE A 763 -32.28 -3.84 -9.07
CA ILE A 763 -33.18 -4.16 -10.17
C ILE A 763 -32.55 -5.33 -10.92
N GLU A 764 -33.21 -6.50 -10.89
CA GLU A 764 -32.66 -7.76 -11.38
C GLU A 764 -31.25 -8.05 -10.86
N GLY A 765 -31.10 -7.88 -9.54
CA GLY A 765 -29.83 -8.07 -8.83
C GLY A 765 -28.83 -6.94 -9.00
N LYS A 766 -28.96 -6.04 -9.96
CA LYS A 766 -28.03 -4.93 -10.23
C LYS A 766 -28.27 -3.77 -9.26
N PRO A 767 -27.24 -3.24 -8.57
CA PRO A 767 -27.42 -2.15 -7.63
C PRO A 767 -27.67 -0.81 -8.34
N VAL A 768 -28.59 -0.02 -7.79
CA VAL A 768 -28.98 1.31 -8.28
C VAL A 768 -29.29 2.24 -7.11
N GLY A 769 -29.18 3.56 -7.33
CA GLY A 769 -29.74 4.58 -6.46
C GLY A 769 -31.14 4.98 -6.91
N LEU A 770 -32.13 5.02 -5.98
CA LEU A 770 -33.45 5.51 -6.23
C LEU A 770 -33.64 6.87 -5.55
N LEU A 771 -34.16 7.86 -6.30
CA LEU A 771 -34.46 9.22 -5.86
C LEU A 771 -35.92 9.51 -6.17
N ALA A 772 -36.76 9.89 -5.21
CA ALA A 772 -38.19 10.10 -5.42
C ALA A 772 -38.72 11.30 -4.65
N ASN A 773 -39.57 12.12 -5.27
CA ASN A 773 -40.32 13.14 -4.52
C ASN A 773 -41.35 12.48 -3.59
N ASN A 774 -41.54 13.04 -2.41
CA ASN A 774 -42.51 12.56 -1.42
C ASN A 774 -43.78 13.44 -1.40
N PRO A 775 -44.90 13.03 -2.01
CA PRO A 775 -46.13 13.84 -2.03
C PRO A 775 -46.74 14.12 -0.65
N HIS A 776 -46.37 13.31 0.38
CA HIS A 776 -46.84 13.56 1.75
C HIS A 776 -46.24 14.82 2.39
N HIS A 777 -45.07 15.26 1.91
CA HIS A 777 -44.42 16.47 2.39
C HIS A 777 -44.56 17.59 1.35
N LEU A 778 -45.21 18.68 1.70
CA LEU A 778 -45.41 19.85 0.82
C LEU A 778 -45.93 19.51 -0.59
N GLY A 779 -46.69 18.41 -0.73
CA GLY A 779 -47.21 17.95 -2.03
C GLY A 779 -46.10 17.49 -3.01
N GLY A 780 -44.91 17.22 -2.53
CA GLY A 780 -43.73 16.85 -3.32
C GLY A 780 -42.82 18.03 -3.71
N ALA A 781 -43.08 19.24 -3.20
CA ALA A 781 -42.20 20.39 -3.42
C ALA A 781 -40.83 20.16 -2.76
N ILE A 782 -39.77 20.69 -3.42
CA ILE A 782 -38.39 20.54 -2.98
C ILE A 782 -38.01 21.76 -2.15
N ASP A 783 -37.80 21.57 -0.87
CA ASP A 783 -37.27 22.54 0.09
C ASP A 783 -35.75 22.43 0.25
N VAL A 784 -35.18 23.22 1.15
CA VAL A 784 -33.73 23.29 1.44
C VAL A 784 -33.16 21.91 1.80
N GLU A 785 -33.79 21.23 2.78
CA GLU A 785 -33.28 19.93 3.27
C GLU A 785 -33.43 18.83 2.22
N ALA A 786 -34.53 18.83 1.46
CA ALA A 786 -34.77 17.88 0.38
C ALA A 786 -33.73 18.04 -0.76
N ALA A 787 -33.41 19.31 -1.11
CA ALA A 787 -32.39 19.59 -2.12
C ALA A 787 -31.00 19.12 -1.71
N ASP A 788 -30.60 19.38 -0.47
CA ASP A 788 -29.29 18.92 0.06
C ASP A 788 -29.22 17.40 0.12
N LYS A 789 -30.25 16.74 0.61
CA LYS A 789 -30.35 15.29 0.65
C LYS A 789 -30.20 14.67 -0.75
N ALA A 790 -30.90 15.23 -1.75
CA ALA A 790 -30.87 14.77 -3.13
C ALA A 790 -29.47 14.95 -3.74
N ALA A 791 -28.88 16.14 -3.59
CA ALA A 791 -27.57 16.47 -4.13
C ALA A 791 -26.48 15.53 -3.57
N ARG A 792 -26.46 15.34 -2.24
CA ARG A 792 -25.51 14.43 -1.60
C ARG A 792 -25.71 12.97 -2.04
N PHE A 793 -26.95 12.52 -2.16
CA PHE A 793 -27.23 11.17 -2.63
C PHE A 793 -26.75 10.92 -4.06
N MET A 794 -26.95 11.91 -4.94
CA MET A 794 -26.41 11.85 -6.30
C MET A 794 -24.88 11.79 -6.31
N GLN A 795 -24.20 12.57 -5.44
CA GLN A 795 -22.75 12.48 -5.28
C GLN A 795 -22.30 11.09 -4.82
N LEU A 796 -22.98 10.50 -3.84
CA LEU A 796 -22.68 9.15 -3.33
C LEU A 796 -22.76 8.10 -4.45
N CYS A 797 -23.86 8.12 -5.21
CA CYS A 797 -24.04 7.20 -6.33
C CYS A 797 -22.98 7.41 -7.42
N ASN A 798 -22.69 8.66 -7.76
CA ASN A 798 -21.67 9.02 -8.75
C ASN A 798 -20.26 8.59 -8.34
N ALA A 799 -19.90 8.78 -7.07
CA ALA A 799 -18.59 8.40 -6.53
C ALA A 799 -18.32 6.88 -6.61
N HIS A 800 -19.35 6.09 -6.39
CA HIS A 800 -19.22 4.63 -6.31
C HIS A 800 -19.79 3.89 -7.54
N GLY A 801 -20.12 4.62 -8.62
CA GLY A 801 -20.51 4.01 -9.89
C GLY A 801 -21.90 3.38 -9.88
N LEU A 802 -22.84 3.88 -9.08
CA LEU A 802 -24.22 3.39 -9.04
C LEU A 802 -25.10 4.18 -10.00
N PRO A 803 -25.78 3.54 -10.99
CA PRO A 803 -26.78 4.20 -11.81
C PRO A 803 -27.89 4.77 -10.96
N LEU A 804 -28.45 5.93 -11.38
CA LEU A 804 -29.52 6.64 -10.68
C LEU A 804 -30.85 6.49 -11.41
N VAL A 805 -31.93 6.28 -10.65
CA VAL A 805 -33.28 6.25 -11.13
C VAL A 805 -34.12 7.28 -10.33
N ALA A 806 -34.63 8.29 -11.01
CA ALA A 806 -35.49 9.31 -10.42
C ALA A 806 -36.96 9.05 -10.70
N LEU A 807 -37.76 9.13 -9.67
CA LEU A 807 -39.24 9.05 -9.72
C LEU A 807 -39.79 10.45 -9.40
N CYS A 808 -40.15 11.18 -10.42
CA CYS A 808 -40.58 12.58 -10.32
C CYS A 808 -42.09 12.72 -10.06
N ASP A 809 -42.43 13.40 -8.97
CA ASP A 809 -43.80 13.92 -8.69
C ASP A 809 -43.66 15.21 -7.89
N THR A 810 -43.32 16.32 -8.56
CA THR A 810 -43.04 17.59 -7.89
C THR A 810 -43.78 18.77 -8.50
N PRO A 811 -44.41 19.65 -7.70
CA PRO A 811 -44.94 20.93 -8.16
C PRO A 811 -43.83 21.98 -8.40
N GLY A 812 -42.57 21.68 -8.15
CA GLY A 812 -41.46 22.60 -8.27
C GLY A 812 -40.67 22.76 -6.97
N PHE A 813 -39.77 23.72 -6.94
CA PHE A 813 -39.14 24.16 -5.70
C PHE A 813 -40.09 24.89 -4.79
N MET A 814 -39.85 24.79 -3.47
CA MET A 814 -40.62 25.62 -2.50
C MET A 814 -40.25 27.09 -2.69
N VAL A 815 -41.22 27.96 -2.60
CA VAL A 815 -41.07 29.40 -2.83
C VAL A 815 -41.70 30.21 -1.69
N GLY A 816 -41.22 31.43 -1.52
CA GLY A 816 -41.79 32.39 -0.55
C GLY A 816 -40.70 32.94 0.40
N PRO A 817 -40.99 34.04 1.12
CA PRO A 817 -39.99 34.76 1.91
C PRO A 817 -39.40 33.94 3.05
N GLU A 818 -40.14 33.03 3.64
CA GLU A 818 -39.70 32.18 4.74
C GLU A 818 -38.68 31.14 4.29
N ILE A 819 -38.83 30.55 3.11
CA ILE A 819 -37.89 29.58 2.58
C ILE A 819 -36.66 30.26 1.97
N GLU A 820 -36.84 31.44 1.35
CA GLU A 820 -35.71 32.23 0.84
C GLU A 820 -34.79 32.73 1.97
N ALA A 821 -35.33 32.99 3.17
CA ALA A 821 -34.53 33.28 4.35
C ALA A 821 -33.57 32.14 4.76
N GLN A 822 -33.85 30.92 4.29
CA GLN A 822 -33.00 29.72 4.50
C GLN A 822 -32.05 29.51 3.32
N ALA A 823 -31.82 30.50 2.45
CA ALA A 823 -30.96 30.44 1.28
C ALA A 823 -31.39 29.39 0.23
N GLN A 824 -32.69 29.19 -0.01
CA GLN A 824 -33.28 28.21 -0.93
C GLN A 824 -32.55 28.17 -2.28
N VAL A 825 -32.25 29.32 -2.87
CA VAL A 825 -31.58 29.42 -4.17
C VAL A 825 -30.25 28.65 -4.19
N ARG A 826 -29.44 28.74 -3.12
CA ARG A 826 -28.14 28.04 -3.06
C ARG A 826 -28.32 26.53 -2.90
N HIS A 827 -29.25 26.13 -2.07
CA HIS A 827 -29.46 24.70 -1.78
C HIS A 827 -30.03 23.95 -2.98
N VAL A 828 -31.08 24.50 -3.62
CA VAL A 828 -31.66 23.83 -4.80
C VAL A 828 -30.74 23.83 -6.01
N CYS A 829 -29.90 24.85 -6.19
CA CYS A 829 -28.90 24.89 -7.28
C CYS A 829 -27.83 23.82 -7.13
N ARG A 830 -27.61 23.26 -5.93
CA ARG A 830 -26.69 22.09 -5.75
C ARG A 830 -27.18 20.90 -6.57
N MET A 831 -28.48 20.66 -6.68
CA MET A 831 -29.01 19.56 -7.51
C MET A 831 -28.56 19.71 -8.97
N PHE A 832 -28.67 20.92 -9.56
CA PHE A 832 -28.21 21.17 -10.93
C PHE A 832 -26.68 21.02 -11.07
N MET A 833 -25.92 21.58 -10.13
CA MET A 833 -24.46 21.49 -10.16
C MET A 833 -23.97 20.02 -10.07
N VAL A 834 -24.54 19.24 -9.17
CA VAL A 834 -24.17 17.82 -9.06
C VAL A 834 -24.63 17.05 -10.30
N ALA A 835 -25.86 17.29 -10.76
CA ALA A 835 -26.41 16.61 -11.93
C ALA A 835 -25.56 16.81 -13.20
N SER A 836 -25.06 18.05 -13.42
CA SER A 836 -24.20 18.36 -14.58
C SER A 836 -22.81 17.69 -14.53
N HIS A 837 -22.40 17.11 -13.38
CA HIS A 837 -21.14 16.41 -13.21
C HIS A 837 -21.30 14.89 -13.02
N LEU A 838 -22.51 14.37 -13.16
CA LEU A 838 -22.75 12.93 -13.11
C LEU A 838 -22.09 12.23 -14.29
N ARG A 839 -21.46 11.11 -13.99
CA ARG A 839 -20.89 10.18 -14.98
C ARG A 839 -21.57 8.83 -14.97
N VAL A 840 -22.41 8.59 -13.97
CA VAL A 840 -23.23 7.37 -13.91
C VAL A 840 -24.48 7.56 -14.74
N PRO A 841 -25.03 6.48 -15.32
CA PRO A 841 -26.31 6.54 -16.03
C PRO A 841 -27.41 7.05 -15.14
N TYR A 842 -28.24 7.96 -15.67
CA TYR A 842 -29.39 8.54 -14.98
C TYR A 842 -30.66 8.24 -15.79
N PHE A 843 -31.69 7.75 -15.12
CA PHE A 843 -32.96 7.38 -15.72
C PHE A 843 -34.09 8.17 -15.02
N ALA A 844 -34.98 8.81 -15.77
CA ALA A 844 -36.07 9.60 -15.19
C ALA A 844 -37.45 9.06 -15.54
N LEU A 845 -38.30 8.96 -14.54
CA LEU A 845 -39.69 8.56 -14.70
C LEU A 845 -40.60 9.62 -14.04
N VAL A 846 -41.46 10.22 -14.80
CA VAL A 846 -42.48 11.17 -14.29
C VAL A 846 -43.76 10.40 -13.91
N LEU A 847 -44.01 10.29 -12.61
CA LEU A 847 -45.14 9.53 -12.08
C LEU A 847 -46.43 10.34 -12.16
N ARG A 848 -46.36 11.65 -11.84
CA ARG A 848 -47.51 12.56 -11.88
C ARG A 848 -47.04 13.99 -12.20
N LYS A 849 -46.80 14.85 -11.22
CA LYS A 849 -46.44 16.26 -11.45
C LYS A 849 -44.97 16.40 -11.92
N GLY A 850 -44.78 17.01 -13.05
CA GLY A 850 -43.47 17.38 -13.60
C GLY A 850 -43.44 18.90 -13.85
N TYR A 851 -43.40 19.75 -12.79
CA TYR A 851 -43.54 21.17 -12.96
C TYR A 851 -42.23 21.94 -12.74
N GLY A 852 -41.97 22.84 -13.67
CA GLY A 852 -40.94 23.87 -13.58
C GLY A 852 -39.51 23.35 -13.28
N LEU A 853 -38.71 24.23 -12.67
CA LEU A 853 -37.30 23.93 -12.36
C LEU A 853 -37.13 22.75 -11.40
N GLY A 854 -38.10 22.46 -10.54
CA GLY A 854 -38.02 21.29 -9.67
C GLY A 854 -38.05 19.99 -10.46
N ALA A 855 -38.90 19.88 -11.51
CA ALA A 855 -38.91 18.72 -12.39
C ALA A 855 -37.60 18.60 -13.19
N GLN A 856 -37.06 19.72 -13.69
CA GLN A 856 -35.74 19.72 -14.34
C GLN A 856 -34.63 19.24 -13.40
N ALA A 857 -34.65 19.65 -12.14
CA ALA A 857 -33.65 19.16 -11.15
C ALA A 857 -33.80 17.65 -10.88
N MET A 858 -35.00 17.10 -10.94
CA MET A 858 -35.25 15.65 -10.83
C MET A 858 -34.90 14.86 -12.10
N THR A 859 -34.75 15.53 -13.24
CA THR A 859 -34.35 14.94 -14.52
C THR A 859 -32.93 15.36 -14.93
N ALA A 860 -32.03 15.43 -13.99
CA ALA A 860 -30.60 15.73 -14.17
C ALA A 860 -30.31 17.08 -14.89
N GLY A 861 -31.23 18.07 -14.77
CA GLY A 861 -31.07 19.41 -15.35
C GLY A 861 -31.94 19.69 -16.58
N GLY A 862 -32.47 18.65 -17.20
CA GLY A 862 -33.39 18.75 -18.37
C GLY A 862 -34.01 17.41 -18.71
N PHE A 863 -35.14 17.41 -19.44
CA PHE A 863 -35.80 16.14 -19.79
C PHE A 863 -35.04 15.29 -20.82
N ASP A 864 -34.08 15.86 -21.52
CA ASP A 864 -33.19 15.23 -22.49
C ASP A 864 -31.81 14.84 -21.91
N ALA A 865 -31.51 15.20 -20.67
CA ALA A 865 -30.26 14.90 -20.01
C ALA A 865 -30.11 13.43 -19.53
N PRO A 866 -31.22 12.76 -19.04
CA PRO A 866 -31.16 11.34 -18.69
C PRO A 866 -30.93 10.42 -19.90
N VAL A 867 -30.59 9.17 -19.66
CA VAL A 867 -30.51 8.11 -20.71
C VAL A 867 -31.90 7.95 -21.37
N PHE A 868 -32.93 8.07 -20.59
CA PHE A 868 -34.31 8.28 -21.05
C PHE A 868 -35.12 9.04 -19.99
N THR A 869 -36.09 9.80 -20.46
CA THR A 869 -37.17 10.38 -19.65
C THR A 869 -38.50 9.82 -20.13
N VAL A 870 -39.16 9.00 -19.30
CA VAL A 870 -40.48 8.45 -19.64
C VAL A 870 -41.52 8.89 -18.60
N ALA A 871 -42.78 8.93 -18.99
CA ALA A 871 -43.88 9.25 -18.07
C ALA A 871 -44.86 8.09 -17.96
N TRP A 872 -45.49 7.99 -16.79
CA TRP A 872 -46.71 7.21 -16.66
C TRP A 872 -47.88 7.99 -17.25
N PRO A 873 -49.02 7.34 -17.60
CA PRO A 873 -50.18 8.02 -18.12
C PRO A 873 -50.77 9.10 -17.19
N THR A 874 -50.44 9.07 -15.91
CA THR A 874 -50.76 10.05 -14.89
C THR A 874 -49.87 11.28 -14.89
N GLY A 875 -48.89 11.36 -15.82
CA GLY A 875 -47.92 12.46 -15.91
C GLY A 875 -48.60 13.78 -16.31
N GLU A 876 -48.35 14.83 -15.55
CA GLU A 876 -48.85 16.19 -15.74
C GLU A 876 -47.65 17.16 -15.82
N PHE A 877 -47.61 18.00 -16.84
CA PHE A 877 -46.47 18.87 -17.10
C PHE A 877 -46.89 20.35 -17.22
N GLY A 878 -45.95 21.23 -16.83
CA GLY A 878 -46.16 22.67 -16.95
C GLY A 878 -44.99 23.48 -16.43
N ALA A 879 -44.88 24.72 -16.84
CA ALA A 879 -43.83 25.63 -16.40
C ALA A 879 -43.93 25.98 -14.89
N MET A 880 -45.09 25.82 -14.30
CA MET A 880 -45.41 26.00 -12.87
C MET A 880 -46.71 25.27 -12.53
N GLY A 881 -47.16 25.27 -11.28
CA GLY A 881 -48.46 24.73 -10.90
C GLY A 881 -49.57 25.31 -11.76
N LEU A 882 -50.41 24.44 -12.39
CA LEU A 882 -51.28 24.81 -13.50
C LEU A 882 -52.38 25.81 -13.09
N GLU A 883 -52.93 25.75 -11.87
CA GLU A 883 -53.82 26.72 -11.31
C GLU A 883 -53.18 28.12 -11.16
N GLY A 884 -51.92 28.15 -10.72
CA GLY A 884 -51.10 29.36 -10.65
C GLY A 884 -50.84 29.96 -12.03
N ALA A 885 -50.51 29.09 -12.98
CA ALA A 885 -50.28 29.47 -14.39
C ALA A 885 -51.51 30.13 -15.00
N VAL A 886 -52.74 29.61 -14.71
CA VAL A 886 -53.99 30.22 -15.17
C VAL A 886 -54.21 31.57 -14.52
N ARG A 887 -54.03 31.71 -13.22
CA ARG A 887 -54.16 32.99 -12.49
C ARG A 887 -53.19 34.05 -13.02
N LEU A 888 -52.03 33.68 -13.40
CA LEU A 888 -51.01 34.59 -13.86
C LEU A 888 -51.13 34.89 -15.35
N GLY A 889 -51.24 33.88 -16.20
CA GLY A 889 -51.29 33.99 -17.65
C GLY A 889 -52.60 34.54 -18.21
N PHE A 890 -53.74 34.24 -17.58
CA PHE A 890 -55.04 34.64 -17.97
C PHE A 890 -55.68 35.68 -17.02
N ARG A 891 -54.83 36.47 -16.37
CA ARG A 891 -55.22 37.43 -15.36
C ARG A 891 -56.24 38.46 -15.93
N LYS A 892 -56.00 39.00 -17.12
CA LYS A 892 -56.84 39.99 -17.77
C LYS A 892 -58.22 39.43 -18.11
N GLU A 893 -58.25 38.20 -18.60
CA GLU A 893 -59.54 37.54 -18.95
C GLU A 893 -60.35 37.20 -17.70
N LEU A 894 -59.65 36.76 -16.62
CA LEU A 894 -60.31 36.50 -15.35
C LEU A 894 -60.85 37.78 -14.66
N GLU A 895 -60.10 38.88 -14.75
CA GLU A 895 -60.51 40.19 -14.23
C GLU A 895 -61.66 40.83 -15.05
N ALA A 896 -61.72 40.51 -16.35
CA ALA A 896 -62.80 40.96 -17.21
C ALA A 896 -64.15 40.21 -17.00
N ALA A 897 -64.12 38.98 -16.49
CA ALA A 897 -65.33 38.21 -16.14
C ALA A 897 -66.00 38.73 -14.84
N ALA A 898 -67.34 38.68 -14.75
CA ALA A 898 -68.04 39.11 -13.57
C ALA A 898 -67.64 38.29 -12.32
N GLU A 899 -67.48 38.97 -11.19
CA GLU A 899 -67.16 38.34 -9.92
C GLU A 899 -68.13 37.26 -9.51
N GLY A 900 -67.66 36.16 -8.94
CA GLY A 900 -68.46 35.04 -8.51
C GLY A 900 -68.48 33.89 -9.52
N ALA A 901 -69.67 33.33 -9.77
CA ALA A 901 -69.84 32.08 -10.50
C ALA A 901 -69.33 32.11 -11.95
N GLU A 902 -69.40 33.26 -12.65
CA GLU A 902 -68.86 33.35 -14.01
C GLU A 902 -67.31 33.27 -14.05
N ARG A 903 -66.68 34.07 -13.19
CA ARG A 903 -65.17 34.04 -13.06
C ARG A 903 -64.73 32.67 -12.62
N ASP A 904 -65.40 32.02 -11.68
CA ASP A 904 -65.08 30.68 -11.19
C ASP A 904 -65.22 29.62 -12.30
N ALA A 905 -66.34 29.76 -13.12
CA ALA A 905 -66.50 28.84 -14.25
C ALA A 905 -65.40 28.99 -15.33
N LEU A 906 -65.07 30.27 -15.66
CA LEU A 906 -63.98 30.56 -16.58
C LEU A 906 -62.62 30.01 -16.06
N PHE A 907 -62.33 30.26 -14.76
CA PHE A 907 -61.09 29.71 -14.13
C PHE A 907 -61.05 28.20 -14.22
N LYS A 908 -62.17 27.51 -13.84
CA LYS A 908 -62.20 26.02 -13.93
C LYS A 908 -62.04 25.52 -15.37
N LYS A 909 -62.60 26.22 -16.36
CA LYS A 909 -62.47 25.88 -17.77
C LYS A 909 -61.00 26.02 -18.22
N LEU A 910 -60.36 27.14 -17.90
CA LEU A 910 -58.93 27.38 -18.25
C LEU A 910 -58.00 26.42 -17.56
N VAL A 911 -58.23 26.10 -16.30
CA VAL A 911 -57.46 25.10 -15.56
C VAL A 911 -57.58 23.72 -16.22
N ALA A 912 -58.82 23.29 -16.56
CA ALA A 912 -59.06 22.02 -17.25
C ALA A 912 -58.34 21.96 -18.62
N GLN A 913 -58.32 23.10 -19.34
CA GLN A 913 -57.54 23.19 -20.59
C GLN A 913 -56.03 23.06 -20.37
N GLN A 914 -55.47 23.70 -19.33
CA GLN A 914 -54.05 23.58 -19.02
C GLN A 914 -53.66 22.12 -18.64
N TYR A 915 -54.53 21.43 -17.88
CA TYR A 915 -54.31 20.02 -17.59
C TYR A 915 -54.33 19.15 -18.85
N ALA A 916 -55.30 19.38 -19.76
CA ALA A 916 -55.36 18.68 -21.05
C ALA A 916 -54.12 18.94 -21.89
N ASN A 917 -53.65 20.19 -21.96
CA ASN A 917 -52.44 20.55 -22.71
C ASN A 917 -51.18 19.96 -22.12
N GLY A 918 -51.08 19.79 -20.78
CA GLY A 918 -49.97 19.26 -20.05
C GLY A 918 -49.95 17.73 -19.86
N GLU A 919 -50.82 16.98 -20.54
CA GLU A 919 -50.82 15.53 -20.47
C GLU A 919 -49.54 14.93 -21.04
N ALA A 920 -49.10 13.83 -20.45
CA ALA A 920 -47.87 13.12 -20.86
C ALA A 920 -47.84 12.76 -22.36
N ILE A 921 -49.02 12.47 -22.94
CA ILE A 921 -49.14 12.15 -24.37
C ILE A 921 -48.68 13.33 -25.23
N HIS A 922 -49.09 14.56 -24.87
CA HIS A 922 -48.69 15.75 -25.60
C HIS A 922 -47.20 16.05 -25.48
N MET A 923 -46.59 15.83 -24.33
CA MET A 923 -45.15 15.94 -24.14
C MET A 923 -44.37 14.96 -25.03
N ALA A 924 -44.87 13.73 -25.14
CA ALA A 924 -44.26 12.73 -26.02
C ALA A 924 -44.43 13.05 -27.52
N GLN A 925 -45.62 13.68 -27.91
CA GLN A 925 -45.85 14.12 -29.29
C GLN A 925 -44.88 15.25 -29.72
N THR A 926 -44.47 16.09 -28.82
CA THR A 926 -43.51 17.19 -29.06
C THR A 926 -42.08 16.79 -28.82
N LEU A 927 -41.79 15.53 -28.44
CA LEU A 927 -40.48 14.98 -28.10
C LEU A 927 -39.84 15.69 -26.88
N GLU A 928 -40.60 16.23 -25.97
CA GLU A 928 -40.13 16.76 -24.70
C GLU A 928 -39.86 15.65 -23.67
N ILE A 929 -40.46 14.46 -23.89
CA ILE A 929 -40.10 13.18 -23.23
C ILE A 929 -40.02 12.07 -24.27
N ASP A 930 -39.33 10.98 -23.96
CA ASP A 930 -39.09 9.88 -24.91
C ASP A 930 -40.31 8.98 -25.12
N ALA A 931 -41.11 8.73 -24.07
CA ALA A 931 -42.31 7.89 -24.18
C ALA A 931 -43.27 8.05 -23.02
N VAL A 932 -44.53 7.65 -23.27
CA VAL A 932 -45.49 7.34 -22.20
C VAL A 932 -45.64 5.82 -22.13
N ILE A 933 -45.42 5.26 -20.94
CA ILE A 933 -45.35 3.81 -20.73
C ILE A 933 -46.44 3.30 -19.79
N ASP A 934 -46.85 2.05 -19.94
CA ASP A 934 -47.60 1.35 -18.90
C ASP A 934 -46.72 1.29 -17.63
N PRO A 935 -47.21 1.70 -16.44
CA PRO A 935 -46.47 1.54 -15.19
C PRO A 935 -45.91 0.13 -14.95
N ALA A 936 -46.60 -0.92 -15.45
CA ALA A 936 -46.13 -2.30 -15.40
C ALA A 936 -44.84 -2.53 -16.18
N ASP A 937 -44.54 -1.74 -17.22
CA ASP A 937 -43.35 -1.87 -18.07
C ASP A 937 -42.14 -1.15 -17.49
N THR A 938 -42.30 -0.43 -16.36
CA THR A 938 -41.22 0.37 -15.76
C THR A 938 -39.95 -0.42 -15.54
N ARG A 939 -40.04 -1.61 -14.95
CA ARG A 939 -38.84 -2.46 -14.73
C ARG A 939 -38.17 -2.89 -16.04
N ALA A 940 -38.97 -3.26 -17.05
CA ALA A 940 -38.46 -3.67 -18.34
C ALA A 940 -37.68 -2.54 -19.06
N TRP A 941 -38.19 -1.28 -18.94
CA TRP A 941 -37.49 -0.10 -19.45
C TRP A 941 -36.15 0.12 -18.73
N LEU A 942 -36.15 0.08 -17.41
CA LEU A 942 -34.93 0.24 -16.58
C LEU A 942 -33.92 -0.86 -16.86
N VAL A 943 -34.33 -2.12 -16.96
CA VAL A 943 -33.43 -3.25 -17.25
C VAL A 943 -32.75 -3.08 -18.61
N ARG A 944 -33.51 -2.68 -19.65
CA ARG A 944 -32.95 -2.39 -20.98
C ARG A 944 -32.00 -1.19 -20.97
N GLY A 945 -32.38 -0.12 -20.25
CA GLY A 945 -31.53 1.05 -20.05
C GLY A 945 -30.22 0.70 -19.36
N LEU A 946 -30.27 -0.03 -18.26
CA LEU A 946 -29.12 -0.50 -17.51
C LEU A 946 -28.22 -1.46 -18.30
N ALA A 947 -28.78 -2.23 -19.23
CA ALA A 947 -28.01 -3.10 -20.12
C ALA A 947 -27.29 -2.33 -21.24
N SER A 948 -27.86 -1.19 -21.66
CA SER A 948 -27.34 -0.35 -22.75
C SER A 948 -26.34 0.70 -22.29
N ALA A 949 -26.35 1.04 -21.00
CA ALA A 949 -25.52 2.09 -20.44
C ALA A 949 -24.22 1.52 -19.84
N SER A 950 -23.11 2.23 -20.03
CA SER A 950 -21.83 1.90 -19.41
C SER A 950 -21.62 2.72 -18.14
N VAL A 951 -21.11 2.08 -17.10
CA VAL A 951 -20.67 2.76 -15.88
C VAL A 951 -19.15 3.00 -15.98
N PRO A 952 -18.65 4.21 -15.74
CA PRO A 952 -17.22 4.48 -15.72
C PRO A 952 -16.48 3.61 -14.72
N ARG A 953 -15.28 3.13 -15.07
CA ARG A 953 -14.44 2.31 -14.18
C ARG A 953 -13.71 3.12 -13.10
N GLU A 954 -13.54 4.43 -13.31
CA GLU A 954 -12.86 5.31 -12.37
C GLU A 954 -13.85 6.19 -11.61
N PRO A 955 -13.62 6.48 -10.32
CA PRO A 955 -14.46 7.40 -9.55
C PRO A 955 -14.57 8.75 -10.25
N ALA A 956 -15.80 9.21 -10.41
CA ALA A 956 -16.11 10.47 -11.07
C ALA A 956 -16.12 11.66 -10.12
N GLN A 957 -16.24 11.40 -8.83
CA GLN A 957 -16.39 12.40 -7.77
C GLN A 957 -15.11 12.46 -6.92
N ALA A 958 -14.61 13.66 -6.67
CA ALA A 958 -13.42 13.84 -5.84
C ALA A 958 -13.67 13.46 -4.36
N TYR A 959 -14.87 13.75 -3.85
CA TYR A 959 -15.32 13.39 -2.51
C TYR A 959 -16.86 13.41 -2.47
N VAL A 960 -17.46 12.75 -1.50
CA VAL A 960 -18.88 12.86 -1.16
C VAL A 960 -19.01 13.94 -0.08
N ASP A 961 -19.86 14.94 -0.32
CA ASP A 961 -20.10 16.03 0.62
C ASP A 961 -20.73 15.48 1.91
N THR A 962 -20.43 16.12 3.03
CA THR A 962 -21.03 15.72 4.32
C THR A 962 -22.51 16.10 4.41
N TRP A 963 -22.91 17.11 3.63
CA TRP A 963 -24.23 17.73 3.74
C TRP A 963 -25.02 17.70 2.44
#